data_596221d78ed7f4940e7b31a347370ed8
#
_entry.id   596221d78ed7f4940e7b31a347370ed8
#
_cell.length_a   1.000
_cell.length_b   1.000
_cell.length_c   1.000
_cell.angle_alpha   90.00
_cell.angle_beta   90.00
_cell.angle_gamma   90.00
#
_symmetry.space_group_name_H-M   'P 1'
#
loop_
_entity.id
_entity.type
_entity.pdbx_description
1 polymer ?
#
loop_
_entity_poly.entity_id
_entity_poly.type
_entity_poly.pdbx_seq_one_letter_code
_entity_poly.pdbx_strand_id
1 'polypeptide(L)'
;VSAKKISTNEIISALKNNIRDLPGGSVKALEGDILLRGLGSSSIKSIENISLKNNEIGGQLLLKEVASIEQRLEEENSVGRFNGKKAVNMSVTKTAEASVFDVSQDVREIVKNYSLPSGLKVSVFSDFSKNVKTRLDTVKSSGVIGLSLLLLSLYIFLNSRVAFITAFGIPVSFLVAAFGMYVFGFTINMVSLFAFLVALGMIVDDAIIVTENTYRHIENGMNPIDASKIGAKEVFWPIVASTFTTIAAFLPMLSISGTLGKFIEVIPLVVTVALLGSLMEAFVVLPSHCASFLKKPEKNDLKKEKWEKALSVYKKFLKISIKNRYLVSSITVGVLCVIIAFAVTRIPYYQFGKVDSGQFFINAEGSITSSVRDSEKLAIKMEEIILSELDENELESLYTNVGVSFKDFNRFELGSQYIQIVVSLKKMSPQGFVDYIVTPLFNMSFDSYGVRNRSERDIIKSLRDKLPSISGLQKLSVKKASAGPGGSDIVIGVVGQNQKKLTKYAKEIESFLSQIDGVKDVEQDQDPGKVEFKYKINNRGKELGLTQAQIAESVRTGFLGLETAYFNLRGERVPVRLIYSEKYRNDSSKLYQLPIVLASGKTIYLAEVADIEVSRGMNTVRRRDGQRLAKISADVEPSIITPLEVTSLFDKKYKKIFEQDKSYDYMYLGSKKRSRENFADMKKTAFISLAIIFFILAVLFKTVFDPIVVLFSIPFAIVGVILGHILFDYNLQFLSVIGLLALIGIVVNDSLILIDFLKKLRLAGKNKIDATLEACHVRARPIILTSITTFLGISPLIFFATGQTKFLSPMAVSLGFGLLFATILILIVLPCFYLIIDDLKEQIIKKIKIKF
;
A
#
# COMPACT_ATOMS: atom_id res chain seq x y z
N VAL A 1 33.60 47.84 5.86
CA VAL A 1 33.14 48.19 4.50
C VAL A 1 32.85 49.67 4.41
N SER A 2 31.83 50.21 5.06
CA SER A 2 31.46 51.62 5.01
C SER A 2 32.56 52.58 5.48
N ALA A 3 33.15 52.34 6.66
CA ALA A 3 34.19 53.19 7.23
C ALA A 3 35.49 53.25 6.40
N LYS A 4 35.78 52.16 5.66
CA LYS A 4 37.01 52.08 4.82
C LYS A 4 36.70 52.36 3.34
N LYS A 5 35.45 52.73 2.99
CA LYS A 5 34.95 53.05 1.64
C LYS A 5 35.28 51.98 0.60
N ILE A 6 35.07 50.71 0.96
CA ILE A 6 35.26 49.53 0.10
C ILE A 6 33.92 48.92 -0.23
N SER A 7 33.68 48.67 -1.52
CA SER A 7 32.50 47.96 -1.98
C SER A 7 32.64 46.44 -1.78
N THR A 8 31.48 45.76 -1.64
CA THR A 8 31.48 44.29 -1.65
C THR A 8 32.04 43.72 -2.95
N ASN A 9 31.87 44.43 -4.07
CA ASN A 9 32.36 43.99 -5.38
C ASN A 9 33.90 44.04 -5.48
N GLU A 10 34.54 45.04 -4.82
CA GLU A 10 36.03 45.07 -4.72
C GLU A 10 36.54 43.89 -3.94
N ILE A 11 35.88 43.51 -2.84
CA ILE A 11 36.22 42.32 -2.07
C ILE A 11 36.03 41.03 -2.89
N ILE A 12 34.89 40.91 -3.60
CA ILE A 12 34.59 39.78 -4.51
C ILE A 12 35.69 39.64 -5.57
N SER A 13 36.04 40.75 -6.20
CA SER A 13 37.04 40.75 -7.27
C SER A 13 38.42 40.40 -6.72
N ALA A 14 38.81 40.94 -5.54
CA ALA A 14 40.07 40.58 -4.91
C ALA A 14 40.13 39.07 -4.54
N LEU A 15 39.07 38.51 -4.01
CA LEU A 15 39.00 37.06 -3.73
C LEU A 15 39.08 36.22 -4.98
N LYS A 16 38.33 36.57 -6.04
CA LYS A 16 38.32 35.85 -7.34
C LYS A 16 39.71 35.85 -7.99
N ASN A 17 40.38 36.97 -7.93
CA ASN A 17 41.68 37.16 -8.64
C ASN A 17 42.84 36.53 -7.90
N ASN A 18 42.76 36.35 -6.58
CA ASN A 18 43.89 35.89 -5.76
C ASN A 18 43.81 34.44 -5.31
N ILE A 19 42.63 33.78 -5.42
CA ILE A 19 42.46 32.41 -4.93
C ILE A 19 42.59 31.37 -6.04
N ARG A 20 42.46 31.77 -7.29
CA ARG A 20 42.50 30.81 -8.45
C ARG A 20 43.91 30.55 -8.91
N ASP A 21 44.23 29.28 -9.13
CA ASP A 21 45.39 28.91 -9.94
C ASP A 21 45.03 29.18 -11.41
N LEU A 22 45.95 29.84 -12.12
CA LEU A 22 45.76 30.13 -13.52
C LEU A 22 46.87 29.47 -14.36
N PRO A 23 46.51 28.73 -15.42
CA PRO A 23 47.52 28.21 -16.33
C PRO A 23 48.14 29.37 -17.11
N GLY A 24 49.45 29.46 -17.06
CA GLY A 24 50.25 30.47 -17.82
C GLY A 24 50.67 30.01 -19.19
N GLY A 25 50.33 28.78 -19.60
CA GLY A 25 50.79 28.18 -20.83
C GLY A 25 52.10 27.40 -20.69
N SER A 26 52.85 27.24 -21.77
CA SER A 26 54.18 26.63 -21.77
C SER A 26 55.22 27.49 -22.51
N VAL A 27 56.47 27.44 -22.02
CA VAL A 27 57.60 28.02 -22.70
C VAL A 27 58.35 26.88 -23.33
N LYS A 28 58.60 26.97 -24.65
CA LYS A 28 59.49 26.05 -25.40
C LYS A 28 60.94 26.46 -25.17
N ALA A 29 61.63 25.82 -24.25
CA ALA A 29 63.03 26.01 -23.95
C ALA A 29 63.84 24.93 -24.67
N LEU A 30 65.15 25.13 -24.75
CA LEU A 30 66.10 24.16 -25.32
C LEU A 30 66.11 22.83 -24.60
N GLU A 31 65.65 22.78 -23.33
CA GLU A 31 65.58 21.60 -22.46
C GLU A 31 64.18 20.92 -22.45
N GLY A 32 63.22 21.41 -23.28
CA GLY A 32 61.88 20.91 -23.36
C GLY A 32 60.78 21.95 -23.03
N ASP A 33 59.54 21.52 -23.02
CA ASP A 33 58.40 22.39 -22.72
C ASP A 33 58.22 22.57 -21.18
N ILE A 34 58.40 23.82 -20.73
CA ILE A 34 58.26 24.24 -19.33
C ILE A 34 56.86 24.80 -19.15
N LEU A 35 56.05 24.19 -18.29
CA LEU A 35 54.71 24.66 -17.97
C LEU A 35 54.73 25.85 -16.99
N LEU A 36 54.02 26.89 -17.33
CA LEU A 36 53.84 28.07 -16.47
C LEU A 36 52.50 27.96 -15.74
N ARG A 37 52.54 28.14 -14.41
CA ARG A 37 51.33 28.11 -13.56
C ARG A 37 51.40 29.23 -12.54
N GLY A 38 50.43 30.13 -12.57
CA GLY A 38 50.22 31.09 -11.54
C GLY A 38 49.46 30.41 -10.36
N LEU A 39 50.05 30.44 -9.17
CA LEU A 39 49.47 29.84 -7.97
C LEU A 39 48.63 30.86 -7.22
N GLY A 40 47.37 30.45 -6.90
CA GLY A 40 46.49 31.25 -6.06
C GLY A 40 46.74 31.02 -4.55
N SER A 41 46.06 31.80 -3.73
CA SER A 41 46.08 31.65 -2.26
C SER A 41 45.40 30.33 -1.85
N SER A 42 46.14 29.45 -1.17
CA SER A 42 45.73 28.10 -0.80
C SER A 42 45.59 27.86 0.71
N SER A 43 45.67 28.90 1.51
CA SER A 43 45.55 28.84 2.98
C SER A 43 44.73 29.99 3.53
N ILE A 44 44.12 29.81 4.71
CA ILE A 44 43.36 30.86 5.41
C ILE A 44 44.26 32.09 5.61
N LYS A 45 45.48 31.89 6.07
CA LYS A 45 46.44 32.98 6.29
C LYS A 45 46.77 33.76 5.02
N SER A 46 46.93 33.09 3.89
CA SER A 46 47.15 33.78 2.61
C SER A 46 45.94 34.55 2.13
N ILE A 47 44.71 34.04 2.40
CA ILE A 47 43.47 34.74 2.09
C ILE A 47 43.29 35.98 3.00
N GLU A 48 43.64 35.90 4.30
CA GLU A 48 43.63 37.03 5.25
C GLU A 48 44.49 38.20 4.78
N ASN A 49 45.62 37.92 4.14
CA ASN A 49 46.58 38.90 3.69
C ASN A 49 46.38 39.38 2.25
N ILE A 50 45.26 39.03 1.59
CA ILE A 50 44.91 39.57 0.29
C ILE A 50 44.78 41.11 0.39
N SER A 51 45.51 41.84 -0.44
CA SER A 51 45.38 43.28 -0.55
C SER A 51 44.12 43.65 -1.28
N LEU A 52 43.24 44.44 -0.66
CA LEU A 52 42.02 44.97 -1.27
C LEU A 52 42.22 46.30 -1.98
N LYS A 53 43.14 47.16 -1.43
CA LYS A 53 43.42 48.47 -1.96
C LYS A 53 44.81 48.90 -1.56
N ASN A 54 45.53 49.51 -2.51
CA ASN A 54 46.86 50.08 -2.25
C ASN A 54 46.77 51.59 -2.38
N ASN A 55 47.53 52.33 -1.62
CA ASN A 55 47.70 53.74 -1.78
C ASN A 55 49.04 54.07 -2.52
N GLU A 56 49.18 55.29 -3.02
CA GLU A 56 50.34 55.71 -3.79
C GLU A 56 51.66 55.72 -2.94
N ILE A 57 51.55 55.62 -1.62
CA ILE A 57 52.67 55.70 -0.66
C ILE A 57 53.05 54.28 -0.14
N GLY A 58 52.50 53.23 -0.77
CA GLY A 58 52.81 51.86 -0.41
C GLY A 58 51.99 51.22 0.74
N GLY A 59 51.03 51.97 1.28
CA GLY A 59 50.10 51.42 2.29
C GLY A 59 49.08 50.47 1.66
N GLN A 60 48.89 49.31 2.29
CA GLN A 60 47.96 48.29 1.82
C GLN A 60 46.79 48.06 2.82
N LEU A 61 45.57 47.96 2.30
CA LEU A 61 44.42 47.52 3.11
C LEU A 61 44.20 46.05 2.90
N LEU A 62 44.41 45.28 3.95
CA LEU A 62 44.32 43.82 3.88
C LEU A 62 42.87 43.35 4.21
N LEU A 63 42.50 42.19 3.67
CA LEU A 63 41.17 41.58 3.85
C LEU A 63 40.84 41.39 5.35
N LYS A 64 41.77 40.94 6.16
CA LYS A 64 41.64 40.79 7.63
C LYS A 64 41.23 42.05 8.39
N GLU A 65 41.45 43.24 7.81
CA GLU A 65 41.07 44.52 8.45
C GLU A 65 39.60 44.88 8.22
N VAL A 66 38.92 44.22 7.26
CA VAL A 66 37.52 44.50 6.89
C VAL A 66 36.63 43.30 7.04
N ALA A 67 37.18 42.09 7.16
CA ALA A 67 36.43 40.84 7.28
C ALA A 67 37.10 39.88 8.25
N SER A 68 36.33 39.08 8.99
CA SER A 68 36.79 37.88 9.68
C SER A 68 36.70 36.69 8.76
N ILE A 69 37.76 35.86 8.77
CA ILE A 69 37.77 34.62 7.94
C ILE A 69 37.73 33.44 8.89
N GLU A 70 36.74 32.63 8.70
CA GLU A 70 36.50 31.44 9.54
C GLU A 70 36.21 30.25 8.65
N GLN A 71 36.75 29.09 9.00
CA GLN A 71 36.34 27.82 8.44
C GLN A 71 35.14 27.31 9.24
N ARG A 72 34.01 27.12 8.58
CA ARG A 72 32.77 26.62 9.17
C ARG A 72 32.24 25.47 8.38
N LEU A 73 31.44 24.64 9.02
CA LEU A 73 30.47 23.80 8.31
C LEU A 73 29.37 24.69 7.74
N GLU A 74 28.75 24.23 6.67
CA GLU A 74 27.57 24.91 6.09
C GLU A 74 26.48 25.05 7.17
N GLU A 75 25.67 26.11 7.07
CA GLU A 75 24.54 26.30 7.99
C GLU A 75 23.57 25.14 7.89
N GLU A 76 23.19 24.59 9.05
CA GLU A 76 22.28 23.45 9.14
C GLU A 76 20.91 23.83 8.57
N ASN A 77 20.51 23.21 7.47
CA ASN A 77 19.15 23.34 6.89
C ASN A 77 18.18 22.31 7.49
N SER A 78 18.72 21.30 8.15
CA SER A 78 17.96 20.27 8.86
C SER A 78 18.76 19.74 10.05
N VAL A 79 18.02 19.29 11.07
CA VAL A 79 18.60 18.68 12.27
C VAL A 79 17.94 17.31 12.47
N GLY A 80 18.78 16.29 12.63
CA GLY A 80 18.37 14.95 13.03
C GLY A 80 18.50 14.75 14.54
N ARG A 81 17.58 14.01 15.12
CA ARG A 81 17.62 13.61 16.54
C ARG A 81 17.18 12.17 16.68
N PHE A 82 17.72 11.47 17.66
CA PHE A 82 17.40 10.08 17.95
C PHE A 82 17.29 9.87 19.47
N ASN A 83 16.14 9.35 19.91
CA ASN A 83 15.82 9.13 21.34
C ASN A 83 16.19 10.33 22.22
N GLY A 84 15.78 11.56 21.83
CA GLY A 84 16.02 12.80 22.57
C GLY A 84 17.40 13.43 22.39
N LYS A 85 18.32 12.81 21.63
CA LYS A 85 19.70 13.30 21.43
C LYS A 85 19.94 13.73 19.99
N LYS A 86 20.82 14.71 19.79
CA LYS A 86 21.27 15.07 18.43
C LYS A 86 21.91 13.88 17.75
N ALA A 87 21.53 13.66 16.49
CA ALA A 87 22.01 12.57 15.67
C ALA A 87 22.10 12.97 14.19
N VAL A 88 22.93 12.26 13.45
CA VAL A 88 22.89 12.28 11.98
C VAL A 88 22.10 11.05 11.52
N ASN A 89 20.95 11.30 10.93
CA ASN A 89 20.09 10.24 10.41
C ASN A 89 20.49 9.93 8.97
N MET A 90 20.90 8.69 8.74
CA MET A 90 21.31 8.18 7.43
C MET A 90 20.28 7.18 6.91
N SER A 91 19.73 7.42 5.72
CA SER A 91 18.79 6.52 5.06
C SER A 91 19.50 5.70 4.01
N VAL A 92 19.43 4.37 4.13
CA VAL A 92 19.95 3.43 3.13
C VAL A 92 18.79 2.87 2.34
N THR A 93 18.84 3.00 1.02
CA THR A 93 17.83 2.50 0.09
C THR A 93 18.43 1.47 -0.84
N LYS A 94 17.63 0.45 -1.18
CA LYS A 94 18.03 -0.55 -2.16
C LYS A 94 17.65 -0.14 -3.59
N THR A 95 18.38 -0.67 -4.59
CA THR A 95 17.96 -0.63 -5.99
C THR A 95 16.78 -1.58 -6.24
N ALA A 96 16.15 -1.49 -7.41
CA ALA A 96 15.01 -2.35 -7.74
C ALA A 96 15.37 -3.84 -7.73
N GLU A 97 16.58 -4.18 -8.20
CA GLU A 97 17.07 -5.55 -8.32
C GLU A 97 17.65 -6.11 -7.02
N ALA A 98 18.11 -5.25 -6.11
CA ALA A 98 18.74 -5.71 -4.87
C ALA A 98 17.74 -6.36 -3.89
N SER A 99 18.20 -7.37 -3.16
CA SER A 99 17.44 -7.97 -2.07
C SER A 99 17.41 -7.05 -0.84
N VAL A 100 16.23 -6.86 -0.25
CA VAL A 100 16.10 -6.09 0.98
C VAL A 100 16.81 -6.75 2.16
N PHE A 101 16.93 -8.08 2.13
CA PHE A 101 17.59 -8.84 3.20
C PHE A 101 19.11 -8.69 3.13
N ASP A 102 19.69 -8.79 1.92
CA ASP A 102 21.12 -8.68 1.71
C ASP A 102 21.60 -7.28 2.07
N VAL A 103 20.94 -6.23 1.57
CA VAL A 103 21.28 -4.84 1.91
C VAL A 103 21.16 -4.58 3.43
N SER A 104 20.12 -5.11 4.09
CA SER A 104 20.00 -4.97 5.55
C SER A 104 21.10 -5.70 6.31
N GLN A 105 21.49 -6.88 5.84
CA GLN A 105 22.58 -7.65 6.43
C GLN A 105 23.92 -6.93 6.26
N ASP A 106 24.22 -6.47 5.06
CA ASP A 106 25.44 -5.72 4.75
C ASP A 106 25.59 -4.46 5.61
N VAL A 107 24.49 -3.69 5.75
CA VAL A 107 24.46 -2.50 6.63
C VAL A 107 24.74 -2.87 8.08
N ARG A 108 24.16 -3.96 8.59
CA ARG A 108 24.40 -4.42 9.97
C ARG A 108 25.85 -4.88 10.18
N GLU A 109 26.42 -5.54 9.18
CA GLU A 109 27.80 -5.99 9.21
C GLU A 109 28.76 -4.81 9.18
N ILE A 110 28.52 -3.82 8.30
CA ILE A 110 29.29 -2.58 8.25
C ILE A 110 29.24 -1.87 9.62
N VAL A 111 28.02 -1.67 10.17
CA VAL A 111 27.83 -1.00 11.46
C VAL A 111 28.53 -1.75 12.60
N LYS A 112 28.54 -3.08 12.58
CA LYS A 112 29.19 -3.90 13.61
C LYS A 112 30.72 -3.81 13.54
N ASN A 113 31.27 -3.73 12.34
CA ASN A 113 32.71 -3.75 12.09
C ASN A 113 33.33 -2.34 12.06
N TYR A 114 32.52 -1.28 12.03
CA TYR A 114 33.01 0.08 11.94
C TYR A 114 33.49 0.61 13.31
N SER A 115 34.78 1.03 13.37
CA SER A 115 35.35 1.63 14.55
C SER A 115 34.90 3.07 14.67
N LEU A 116 34.09 3.34 15.69
CA LEU A 116 33.60 4.69 16.00
C LEU A 116 34.57 5.46 16.91
N PRO A 117 34.71 6.78 16.70
CA PRO A 117 35.33 7.65 17.69
C PRO A 117 34.64 7.55 19.05
N SER A 118 35.43 7.78 20.13
CA SER A 118 34.89 7.78 21.50
C SER A 118 33.74 8.79 21.65
N GLY A 119 32.65 8.36 22.28
CA GLY A 119 31.45 9.20 22.51
C GLY A 119 30.38 9.13 21.41
N LEU A 120 30.63 8.46 20.28
CA LEU A 120 29.62 8.21 19.24
C LEU A 120 29.06 6.81 19.37
N LYS A 121 27.76 6.69 19.06
CA LYS A 121 27.04 5.41 18.92
C LYS A 121 26.28 5.38 17.62
N VAL A 122 26.32 4.26 16.92
CA VAL A 122 25.47 4.00 15.74
C VAL A 122 24.36 3.05 16.16
N SER A 123 23.14 3.34 15.73
CA SER A 123 21.97 2.50 15.95
C SER A 123 21.25 2.29 14.64
N VAL A 124 20.87 1.06 14.32
CA VAL A 124 20.01 0.72 13.18
C VAL A 124 18.57 0.76 13.64
N PHE A 125 17.75 1.57 13.01
CA PHE A 125 16.33 1.73 13.34
C PHE A 125 15.48 1.76 12.05
N SER A 126 14.17 1.57 12.18
CA SER A 126 13.22 1.52 11.05
C SER A 126 13.64 0.56 9.94
N ASP A 127 14.14 -0.62 10.33
CA ASP A 127 14.58 -1.64 9.40
C ASP A 127 13.38 -2.36 8.78
N PHE A 128 13.04 -1.98 7.56
CA PHE A 128 11.94 -2.58 6.80
C PHE A 128 12.13 -4.07 6.49
N SER A 129 13.36 -4.58 6.48
CA SER A 129 13.60 -6.00 6.26
C SER A 129 12.93 -6.88 7.32
N LYS A 130 12.88 -6.43 8.57
CA LYS A 130 12.17 -7.11 9.67
C LYS A 130 10.67 -7.28 9.37
N ASN A 131 10.03 -6.22 8.85
CA ASN A 131 8.63 -6.25 8.51
C ASN A 131 8.35 -7.18 7.31
N VAL A 132 9.21 -7.12 6.28
CA VAL A 132 9.12 -8.04 5.12
C VAL A 132 9.31 -9.47 5.57
N LYS A 133 10.33 -9.76 6.38
CA LYS A 133 10.59 -11.09 6.93
C LYS A 133 9.40 -11.62 7.72
N THR A 134 8.87 -10.85 8.65
CA THR A 134 7.70 -11.25 9.45
C THR A 134 6.49 -11.58 8.56
N ARG A 135 6.24 -10.79 7.51
CA ARG A 135 5.15 -11.05 6.56
C ARG A 135 5.37 -12.35 5.77
N LEU A 136 6.58 -12.54 5.25
CA LEU A 136 6.92 -13.75 4.50
C LEU A 136 6.86 -15.00 5.39
N ASP A 137 7.41 -14.93 6.60
CA ASP A 137 7.39 -16.04 7.56
C ASP A 137 5.95 -16.39 7.96
N THR A 138 5.08 -15.42 8.18
CA THR A 138 3.65 -15.66 8.49
C THR A 138 2.93 -16.32 7.32
N VAL A 139 3.12 -15.86 6.09
CA VAL A 139 2.45 -16.48 4.91
C VAL A 139 3.04 -17.85 4.63
N LYS A 140 4.34 -18.04 4.78
CA LYS A 140 5.03 -19.32 4.65
C LYS A 140 4.52 -20.34 5.69
N SER A 141 4.45 -19.97 6.96
CA SER A 141 3.92 -20.83 8.01
C SER A 141 2.44 -21.15 7.80
N SER A 142 1.64 -20.15 7.39
CA SER A 142 0.25 -20.37 7.00
C SER A 142 0.12 -21.37 5.85
N GLY A 143 1.02 -21.31 4.87
CA GLY A 143 1.09 -22.28 3.76
C GLY A 143 1.41 -23.70 4.23
N VAL A 144 2.42 -23.86 5.08
CA VAL A 144 2.81 -25.18 5.64
C VAL A 144 1.68 -25.77 6.48
N ILE A 145 1.07 -24.97 7.33
CA ILE A 145 -0.03 -25.43 8.21
C ILE A 145 -1.29 -25.68 7.40
N GLY A 146 -1.63 -24.79 6.46
CA GLY A 146 -2.76 -24.99 5.54
C GLY A 146 -2.62 -26.28 4.75
N LEU A 147 -1.43 -26.54 4.20
CA LEU A 147 -1.12 -27.81 3.53
C LEU A 147 -1.25 -29.02 4.49
N SER A 148 -0.74 -28.89 5.72
CA SER A 148 -0.84 -29.96 6.72
C SER A 148 -2.30 -30.25 7.10
N LEU A 149 -3.11 -29.22 7.31
CA LEU A 149 -4.55 -29.36 7.60
C LEU A 149 -5.31 -29.96 6.40
N LEU A 150 -4.95 -29.56 5.19
CA LEU A 150 -5.49 -30.10 3.96
C LEU A 150 -5.14 -31.60 3.85
N LEU A 151 -3.88 -32.00 4.02
CA LEU A 151 -3.44 -33.38 3.98
C LEU A 151 -4.13 -34.22 5.07
N LEU A 152 -4.27 -33.67 6.26
CA LEU A 152 -5.00 -34.29 7.36
C LEU A 152 -6.47 -34.51 7.00
N SER A 153 -7.13 -33.51 6.40
CA SER A 153 -8.52 -33.65 5.97
C SER A 153 -8.68 -34.72 4.88
N LEU A 154 -7.80 -34.73 3.88
CA LEU A 154 -7.81 -35.78 2.86
C LEU A 154 -7.66 -37.16 3.49
N TYR A 155 -6.73 -37.32 4.47
CA TYR A 155 -6.52 -38.58 5.18
C TYR A 155 -7.74 -39.01 6.03
N ILE A 156 -8.44 -38.05 6.63
CA ILE A 156 -9.64 -38.32 7.44
C ILE A 156 -10.81 -38.75 6.56
N PHE A 157 -11.03 -38.05 5.46
CA PHE A 157 -12.24 -38.19 4.63
C PHE A 157 -12.07 -39.19 3.48
N LEU A 158 -10.88 -39.37 2.93
CA LEU A 158 -10.58 -40.34 1.86
C LEU A 158 -9.86 -41.59 2.40
N ASN A 159 -9.82 -42.60 1.55
CA ASN A 159 -8.93 -43.75 1.80
C ASN A 159 -7.46 -43.26 1.75
N SER A 160 -6.60 -43.77 2.62
CA SER A 160 -5.21 -43.31 2.73
C SER A 160 -4.42 -43.38 1.42
N ARG A 161 -4.69 -44.32 0.53
CA ARG A 161 -4.04 -44.41 -0.80
C ARG A 161 -4.55 -43.31 -1.74
N VAL A 162 -5.84 -43.08 -1.72
CA VAL A 162 -6.47 -41.99 -2.50
C VAL A 162 -5.95 -40.66 -2.02
N ALA A 163 -5.91 -40.41 -0.71
CA ALA A 163 -5.38 -39.19 -0.10
C ALA A 163 -3.91 -38.95 -0.48
N PHE A 164 -3.08 -39.97 -0.44
CA PHE A 164 -1.65 -39.85 -0.78
C PHE A 164 -1.45 -39.49 -2.26
N ILE A 165 -2.16 -40.16 -3.18
CA ILE A 165 -2.05 -39.92 -4.61
C ILE A 165 -2.52 -38.50 -4.96
N THR A 166 -3.66 -38.07 -4.41
CA THR A 166 -4.19 -36.72 -4.59
C THR A 166 -3.23 -35.64 -4.07
N ALA A 167 -2.61 -35.91 -2.91
CA ALA A 167 -1.66 -34.98 -2.30
C ALA A 167 -0.37 -34.82 -3.11
N PHE A 168 0.06 -35.85 -3.85
CA PHE A 168 1.29 -35.83 -4.62
C PHE A 168 1.24 -34.85 -5.81
N GLY A 169 0.06 -34.51 -6.31
CA GLY A 169 -0.16 -33.53 -7.38
C GLY A 169 0.16 -32.09 -6.95
N ILE A 170 0.04 -31.76 -5.65
CA ILE A 170 0.22 -30.39 -5.15
C ILE A 170 1.63 -29.84 -5.45
N PRO A 171 2.73 -30.55 -5.09
CA PRO A 171 4.07 -30.08 -5.39
C PRO A 171 4.31 -29.85 -6.89
N VAL A 172 3.78 -30.73 -7.74
CA VAL A 172 3.94 -30.62 -9.21
C VAL A 172 3.29 -29.32 -9.72
N SER A 173 2.05 -29.05 -9.32
CA SER A 173 1.34 -27.83 -9.72
C SER A 173 2.04 -26.57 -9.19
N PHE A 174 2.59 -26.61 -8.00
CA PHE A 174 3.35 -25.48 -7.44
C PHE A 174 4.69 -25.25 -8.15
N LEU A 175 5.38 -26.30 -8.56
CA LEU A 175 6.60 -26.18 -9.36
C LEU A 175 6.31 -25.55 -10.73
N VAL A 176 5.20 -25.94 -11.36
CA VAL A 176 4.75 -25.32 -12.62
C VAL A 176 4.41 -23.84 -12.40
N ALA A 177 3.72 -23.50 -11.31
CA ALA A 177 3.42 -22.10 -10.97
C ALA A 177 4.68 -21.28 -10.67
N ALA A 178 5.63 -21.83 -9.93
CA ALA A 178 6.91 -21.17 -9.65
C ALA A 178 7.75 -20.98 -10.93
N PHE A 179 7.75 -21.96 -11.82
CA PHE A 179 8.39 -21.84 -13.12
C PHE A 179 7.72 -20.75 -13.98
N GLY A 180 6.39 -20.70 -14.00
CA GLY A 180 5.66 -19.63 -14.68
C GLY A 180 5.99 -18.25 -14.12
N MET A 181 6.09 -18.10 -12.79
CA MET A 181 6.53 -16.84 -12.18
C MET A 181 7.92 -16.43 -12.67
N TYR A 182 8.85 -17.37 -12.75
CA TYR A 182 10.19 -17.13 -13.26
C TYR A 182 10.17 -16.64 -14.72
N VAL A 183 9.38 -17.30 -15.58
CA VAL A 183 9.27 -16.95 -17.00
C VAL A 183 8.65 -15.55 -17.18
N PHE A 184 7.65 -15.19 -16.37
CA PHE A 184 6.98 -13.89 -16.42
C PHE A 184 7.71 -12.79 -15.63
N GLY A 185 8.85 -13.09 -14.99
CA GLY A 185 9.64 -12.12 -14.22
C GLY A 185 9.00 -11.68 -12.91
N PHE A 186 8.10 -12.46 -12.31
CA PHE A 186 7.49 -12.17 -11.01
C PHE A 186 8.36 -12.66 -9.86
N THR A 187 8.42 -11.84 -8.81
CA THR A 187 9.17 -12.16 -7.59
C THR A 187 8.30 -12.90 -6.56
N ILE A 188 8.94 -13.67 -5.69
CA ILE A 188 8.29 -14.22 -4.50
C ILE A 188 8.11 -13.08 -3.49
N ASN A 189 6.87 -12.72 -3.22
CA ASN A 189 6.49 -11.66 -2.30
C ASN A 189 5.20 -12.05 -1.55
N MET A 190 4.75 -11.20 -0.62
CA MET A 190 3.56 -11.46 0.18
C MET A 190 2.31 -11.77 -0.67
N VAL A 191 2.13 -11.06 -1.80
CA VAL A 191 0.95 -11.22 -2.66
C VAL A 191 1.03 -12.51 -3.48
N SER A 192 2.21 -12.83 -4.02
CA SER A 192 2.41 -14.09 -4.76
C SER A 192 2.28 -15.31 -3.86
N LEU A 193 2.83 -15.27 -2.64
CA LEU A 193 2.66 -16.34 -1.66
C LEU A 193 1.19 -16.50 -1.23
N PHE A 194 0.45 -15.39 -1.10
CA PHE A 194 -0.98 -15.46 -0.88
C PHE A 194 -1.72 -16.11 -2.07
N ALA A 195 -1.33 -15.78 -3.30
CA ALA A 195 -1.90 -16.41 -4.49
C ALA A 195 -1.64 -17.93 -4.51
N PHE A 196 -0.45 -18.37 -4.08
CA PHE A 196 -0.17 -19.80 -3.87
C PHE A 196 -1.08 -20.43 -2.82
N LEU A 197 -1.36 -19.71 -1.74
CA LEU A 197 -2.23 -20.22 -0.68
C LEU A 197 -3.68 -20.36 -1.15
N VAL A 198 -4.18 -19.41 -1.93
CA VAL A 198 -5.49 -19.49 -2.58
C VAL A 198 -5.53 -20.64 -3.59
N ALA A 199 -4.49 -20.77 -4.41
CA ALA A 199 -4.36 -21.84 -5.40
C ALA A 199 -4.28 -23.23 -4.73
N LEU A 200 -3.69 -23.35 -3.53
CA LEU A 200 -3.54 -24.61 -2.81
C LEU A 200 -4.87 -25.38 -2.68
N GLY A 201 -5.94 -24.68 -2.29
CA GLY A 201 -7.26 -25.27 -2.17
C GLY A 201 -7.84 -25.72 -3.51
N MET A 202 -7.68 -24.88 -4.55
CA MET A 202 -8.26 -25.12 -5.87
C MET A 202 -7.56 -26.21 -6.69
N ILE A 203 -6.22 -26.33 -6.54
CA ILE A 203 -5.40 -27.33 -7.24
C ILE A 203 -5.83 -28.76 -6.86
N VAL A 204 -6.20 -28.96 -5.62
CA VAL A 204 -6.55 -30.29 -5.10
C VAL A 204 -7.91 -30.76 -5.62
N ASP A 205 -8.79 -29.85 -5.98
CA ASP A 205 -10.17 -30.17 -6.41
C ASP A 205 -10.19 -31.03 -7.66
N ASP A 206 -9.39 -30.71 -8.68
CA ASP A 206 -9.29 -31.50 -9.93
C ASP A 206 -8.78 -32.90 -9.64
N ALA A 207 -7.75 -33.03 -8.82
CA ALA A 207 -7.17 -34.31 -8.43
C ALA A 207 -8.15 -35.18 -7.61
N ILE A 208 -8.93 -34.59 -6.68
CA ILE A 208 -9.98 -35.28 -5.92
C ILE A 208 -11.01 -35.87 -6.87
N ILE A 209 -11.53 -35.08 -7.82
CA ILE A 209 -12.60 -35.50 -8.73
C ILE A 209 -12.13 -36.66 -9.61
N VAL A 210 -10.95 -36.57 -10.21
CA VAL A 210 -10.40 -37.64 -11.08
C VAL A 210 -10.14 -38.93 -10.27
N THR A 211 -9.50 -38.79 -9.10
CA THR A 211 -9.14 -39.93 -8.26
C THR A 211 -10.38 -40.62 -7.69
N GLU A 212 -11.37 -39.84 -7.22
CA GLU A 212 -12.60 -40.40 -6.66
C GLU A 212 -13.46 -41.05 -7.75
N ASN A 213 -13.54 -40.46 -8.95
CA ASN A 213 -14.24 -41.06 -10.07
C ASN A 213 -13.55 -42.38 -10.51
N THR A 214 -12.23 -42.39 -10.60
CA THR A 214 -11.45 -43.62 -10.86
C THR A 214 -11.67 -44.68 -9.79
N TYR A 215 -11.64 -44.28 -8.51
CA TYR A 215 -11.83 -45.22 -7.38
C TYR A 215 -13.23 -45.80 -7.38
N ARG A 216 -14.27 -45.08 -7.74
CA ARG A 216 -15.64 -45.57 -7.90
C ARG A 216 -15.75 -46.70 -8.94
N HIS A 217 -15.03 -46.58 -10.07
CA HIS A 217 -14.98 -47.63 -11.08
C HIS A 217 -14.27 -48.90 -10.57
N ILE A 218 -13.21 -48.73 -9.76
CA ILE A 218 -12.52 -49.84 -9.10
C ILE A 218 -13.43 -50.54 -8.06
N GLU A 219 -14.21 -49.75 -7.29
CA GLU A 219 -15.21 -50.28 -6.36
C GLU A 219 -16.28 -51.13 -7.09
N ASN A 220 -16.67 -50.70 -8.27
CA ASN A 220 -17.63 -51.42 -9.13
C ASN A 220 -17.03 -52.66 -9.84
N GLY A 221 -15.77 -53.02 -9.53
CA GLY A 221 -15.12 -54.25 -9.99
C GLY A 221 -14.22 -54.11 -11.20
N MET A 222 -14.05 -52.90 -11.73
CA MET A 222 -13.21 -52.63 -12.91
C MET A 222 -11.71 -52.77 -12.54
N ASN A 223 -10.88 -53.20 -13.53
CA ASN A 223 -9.42 -53.21 -13.38
C ASN A 223 -8.87 -51.77 -13.19
N PRO A 224 -7.89 -51.53 -12.28
CA PRO A 224 -7.34 -50.20 -12.03
C PRO A 224 -6.87 -49.43 -13.28
N ILE A 225 -6.29 -50.11 -14.27
CA ILE A 225 -5.83 -49.49 -15.54
C ILE A 225 -7.01 -48.96 -16.33
N ASP A 226 -8.03 -49.78 -16.50
CA ASP A 226 -9.20 -49.38 -17.28
C ASP A 226 -10.08 -48.38 -16.54
N ALA A 227 -10.18 -48.52 -15.21
CA ALA A 227 -10.86 -47.60 -14.34
C ALA A 227 -10.21 -46.20 -14.40
N SER A 228 -8.87 -46.13 -14.43
CA SER A 228 -8.15 -44.86 -14.53
C SER A 228 -8.38 -44.15 -15.88
N LYS A 229 -8.35 -44.90 -16.97
CA LYS A 229 -8.63 -44.36 -18.30
C LYS A 229 -10.08 -43.87 -18.45
N ILE A 230 -11.06 -44.64 -18.03
CA ILE A 230 -12.46 -44.32 -18.14
C ILE A 230 -12.82 -43.22 -17.14
N GLY A 231 -12.35 -43.34 -15.90
CA GLY A 231 -12.61 -42.35 -14.83
C GLY A 231 -12.11 -40.98 -15.18
N ALA A 232 -10.89 -40.86 -15.73
CA ALA A 232 -10.34 -39.57 -16.17
C ALA A 232 -11.09 -39.02 -17.40
N LYS A 233 -11.43 -39.89 -18.40
CA LYS A 233 -12.14 -39.48 -19.61
C LYS A 233 -13.53 -38.93 -19.32
N GLU A 234 -14.27 -39.55 -18.39
CA GLU A 234 -15.62 -39.11 -18.02
C GLU A 234 -15.70 -37.70 -17.47
N VAL A 235 -14.66 -37.27 -16.74
CA VAL A 235 -14.63 -35.98 -16.06
C VAL A 235 -13.78 -34.94 -16.80
N PHE A 236 -13.18 -35.29 -17.94
CA PHE A 236 -12.25 -34.42 -18.68
C PHE A 236 -12.88 -33.06 -19.04
N TRP A 237 -13.95 -33.05 -19.80
CA TRP A 237 -14.59 -31.81 -20.26
C TRP A 237 -15.17 -30.97 -19.13
N PRO A 238 -15.86 -31.55 -18.11
CA PRO A 238 -16.28 -30.80 -16.93
C PRO A 238 -15.13 -30.12 -16.20
N ILE A 239 -14.00 -30.80 -15.97
CA ILE A 239 -12.84 -30.23 -15.27
C ILE A 239 -12.16 -29.15 -16.12
N VAL A 240 -11.95 -29.38 -17.43
CA VAL A 240 -11.41 -28.36 -18.33
C VAL A 240 -12.29 -27.10 -18.31
N ALA A 241 -13.60 -27.26 -18.46
CA ALA A 241 -14.52 -26.13 -18.41
C ALA A 241 -14.49 -25.41 -17.04
N SER A 242 -14.43 -26.16 -15.95
CA SER A 242 -14.30 -25.63 -14.60
C SER A 242 -13.03 -24.80 -14.42
N THR A 243 -11.89 -25.34 -14.84
CA THR A 243 -10.61 -24.63 -14.77
C THR A 243 -10.64 -23.31 -15.55
N PHE A 244 -11.20 -23.34 -16.80
CA PHE A 244 -11.33 -22.12 -17.60
C PHE A 244 -12.36 -21.14 -17.03
N THR A 245 -13.46 -21.59 -16.43
CA THR A 245 -14.40 -20.68 -15.75
C THR A 245 -13.78 -20.06 -14.51
N THR A 246 -12.93 -20.79 -13.77
CA THR A 246 -12.19 -20.26 -12.64
C THR A 246 -11.16 -19.22 -13.10
N ILE A 247 -10.39 -19.49 -14.15
CA ILE A 247 -9.46 -18.52 -14.74
C ILE A 247 -10.24 -17.26 -15.19
N ALA A 248 -11.38 -17.42 -15.86
CA ALA A 248 -12.22 -16.30 -16.29
C ALA A 248 -12.74 -15.46 -15.12
N ALA A 249 -13.00 -16.06 -13.95
CA ALA A 249 -13.41 -15.34 -12.74
C ALA A 249 -12.31 -14.42 -12.17
N PHE A 250 -11.05 -14.72 -12.43
CA PHE A 250 -9.91 -13.87 -12.02
C PHE A 250 -9.60 -12.73 -13.00
N LEU A 251 -10.11 -12.75 -14.24
CA LEU A 251 -9.84 -11.69 -15.23
C LEU A 251 -10.19 -10.27 -14.78
N PRO A 252 -11.27 -10.03 -14.00
CA PRO A 252 -11.57 -8.69 -13.50
C PRO A 252 -10.42 -8.03 -12.72
N MET A 253 -9.57 -8.82 -12.08
CA MET A 253 -8.44 -8.30 -11.32
C MET A 253 -7.37 -7.68 -12.22
N LEU A 254 -7.20 -8.16 -13.46
CA LEU A 254 -6.25 -7.63 -14.43
C LEU A 254 -6.66 -6.27 -15.00
N SER A 255 -7.95 -5.90 -14.90
CA SER A 255 -8.45 -4.61 -15.38
C SER A 255 -8.25 -3.47 -14.40
N ILE A 256 -7.83 -3.77 -13.17
CA ILE A 256 -7.62 -2.76 -12.15
C ILE A 256 -6.44 -1.89 -12.54
N SER A 257 -6.67 -0.59 -12.69
CA SER A 257 -5.66 0.37 -13.12
C SER A 257 -4.83 0.95 -11.97
N GLY A 258 -3.71 1.59 -12.32
CA GLY A 258 -2.86 2.31 -11.37
C GLY A 258 -2.06 1.41 -10.43
N THR A 259 -1.61 1.97 -9.31
CA THR A 259 -0.74 1.29 -8.33
C THR A 259 -1.37 0.02 -7.75
N LEU A 260 -2.70 0.02 -7.56
CA LEU A 260 -3.42 -1.15 -7.05
C LEU A 260 -3.44 -2.30 -8.04
N GLY A 261 -3.64 -2.01 -9.32
CA GLY A 261 -3.59 -3.01 -10.37
C GLY A 261 -2.25 -3.72 -10.40
N LYS A 262 -1.15 -2.95 -10.38
CA LYS A 262 0.22 -3.49 -10.32
C LYS A 262 0.50 -4.34 -9.08
N PHE A 263 -0.14 -4.00 -7.95
CA PHE A 263 -0.01 -4.77 -6.72
C PHE A 263 -0.73 -6.11 -6.80
N ILE A 264 -1.87 -6.18 -7.52
CA ILE A 264 -2.78 -7.33 -7.50
C ILE A 264 -2.60 -8.24 -8.73
N GLU A 265 -2.07 -7.74 -9.86
CA GLU A 265 -1.92 -8.48 -11.12
C GLU A 265 -1.19 -9.83 -10.98
N VAL A 266 -0.38 -9.98 -9.93
CA VAL A 266 0.34 -11.22 -9.62
C VAL A 266 -0.63 -12.35 -9.23
N ILE A 267 -1.76 -12.04 -8.55
CA ILE A 267 -2.71 -13.07 -8.06
C ILE A 267 -3.32 -13.88 -9.23
N PRO A 268 -4.01 -13.25 -10.19
CA PRO A 268 -4.62 -13.98 -11.30
C PRO A 268 -3.59 -14.73 -12.15
N LEU A 269 -2.38 -14.21 -12.30
CA LEU A 269 -1.31 -14.88 -13.04
C LEU A 269 -0.82 -16.15 -12.35
N VAL A 270 -0.45 -16.06 -11.07
CA VAL A 270 0.01 -17.21 -10.28
C VAL A 270 -1.08 -18.28 -10.21
N VAL A 271 -2.32 -17.90 -9.94
CA VAL A 271 -3.46 -18.82 -9.88
C VAL A 271 -3.70 -19.48 -11.25
N THR A 272 -3.65 -18.72 -12.35
CA THR A 272 -3.84 -19.27 -13.71
C THR A 272 -2.78 -20.31 -14.03
N VAL A 273 -1.50 -20.02 -13.80
CA VAL A 273 -0.43 -20.99 -14.10
C VAL A 273 -0.51 -22.21 -13.18
N ALA A 274 -0.87 -22.00 -11.91
CA ALA A 274 -1.08 -23.09 -10.96
C ALA A 274 -2.24 -24.03 -11.37
N LEU A 275 -3.37 -23.47 -11.81
CA LEU A 275 -4.51 -24.23 -12.30
C LEU A 275 -4.21 -24.97 -13.62
N LEU A 276 -3.47 -24.35 -14.53
CA LEU A 276 -3.02 -25.05 -15.75
C LEU A 276 -2.06 -26.20 -15.41
N GLY A 277 -1.20 -26.01 -14.42
CA GLY A 277 -0.34 -27.06 -13.87
C GLY A 277 -1.14 -28.21 -13.25
N SER A 278 -2.19 -27.89 -12.49
CA SER A 278 -3.12 -28.87 -11.92
C SER A 278 -3.85 -29.66 -12.99
N LEU A 279 -4.33 -28.98 -14.02
CA LEU A 279 -5.02 -29.62 -15.15
C LEU A 279 -4.11 -30.62 -15.88
N MET A 280 -2.85 -30.22 -16.09
CA MET A 280 -1.84 -31.11 -16.69
C MET A 280 -1.56 -32.32 -15.79
N GLU A 281 -1.40 -32.11 -14.48
CA GLU A 281 -1.18 -33.15 -13.50
C GLU A 281 -2.38 -34.12 -13.47
N ALA A 282 -3.61 -33.62 -13.36
CA ALA A 282 -4.83 -34.40 -13.22
C ALA A 282 -5.10 -35.34 -14.41
N PHE A 283 -4.66 -34.99 -15.64
CA PHE A 283 -4.94 -35.79 -16.82
C PHE A 283 -3.72 -36.51 -17.42
N VAL A 284 -2.49 -36.08 -17.12
CA VAL A 284 -1.26 -36.72 -17.62
C VAL A 284 -0.61 -37.61 -16.56
N VAL A 285 -0.47 -37.11 -15.35
CA VAL A 285 0.30 -37.79 -14.29
C VAL A 285 -0.59 -38.64 -13.38
N LEU A 286 -1.67 -38.09 -12.88
CA LEU A 286 -2.56 -38.70 -11.91
C LEU A 286 -3.19 -40.01 -12.36
N PRO A 287 -3.68 -40.20 -13.61
CA PRO A 287 -4.22 -41.47 -14.05
C PRO A 287 -3.20 -42.63 -13.99
N SER A 288 -1.93 -42.33 -14.26
CA SER A 288 -0.85 -43.32 -14.13
C SER A 288 -0.61 -43.73 -12.68
N HIS A 289 -0.64 -42.76 -11.76
CA HIS A 289 -0.53 -43.03 -10.32
C HIS A 289 -1.73 -43.80 -9.80
N CYS A 290 -2.95 -43.45 -10.25
CA CYS A 290 -4.17 -44.18 -9.91
C CYS A 290 -4.11 -45.63 -10.38
N ALA A 291 -3.65 -45.89 -11.61
CA ALA A 291 -3.51 -47.22 -12.15
C ALA A 291 -2.50 -48.07 -11.36
N SER A 292 -1.42 -47.49 -10.86
CA SER A 292 -0.33 -48.17 -10.18
C SER A 292 -0.61 -48.43 -8.69
N PHE A 293 -1.23 -47.48 -7.99
CA PHE A 293 -1.31 -47.51 -6.53
C PHE A 293 -2.71 -47.79 -5.98
N LEU A 294 -3.82 -47.60 -6.74
CA LEU A 294 -5.15 -47.92 -6.28
C LEU A 294 -5.41 -49.44 -6.31
N LYS A 295 -6.06 -49.93 -5.28
CA LYS A 295 -6.45 -51.34 -5.14
C LYS A 295 -7.95 -51.43 -4.79
N LYS A 296 -8.56 -52.59 -5.02
CA LYS A 296 -9.92 -52.86 -4.61
C LYS A 296 -10.08 -52.62 -3.09
N PRO A 297 -11.19 -52.00 -2.66
CA PRO A 297 -11.47 -51.74 -1.26
C PRO A 297 -11.63 -53.02 -0.46
N GLU A 298 -11.19 -53.00 0.80
CA GLU A 298 -11.48 -54.07 1.77
C GLU A 298 -12.97 -54.03 2.14
N LYS A 299 -13.53 -55.20 2.41
CA LYS A 299 -14.99 -55.38 2.65
C LYS A 299 -15.54 -54.58 3.85
N ASN A 300 -14.72 -54.13 4.79
CA ASN A 300 -15.14 -53.39 5.99
C ASN A 300 -14.46 -51.99 6.06
N ASP A 301 -14.91 -51.09 5.28
CA ASP A 301 -14.45 -49.70 5.39
C ASP A 301 -15.40 -48.88 6.30
N LEU A 302 -15.01 -48.74 7.59
CA LEU A 302 -15.76 -47.96 8.61
C LEU A 302 -16.00 -46.49 8.22
N LYS A 303 -15.12 -45.95 7.38
CA LYS A 303 -15.29 -44.56 6.87
C LYS A 303 -16.48 -44.50 5.91
N LYS A 304 -16.65 -45.48 5.06
CA LYS A 304 -17.77 -45.56 4.12
C LYS A 304 -19.11 -45.66 4.87
N GLU A 305 -19.20 -46.47 5.92
CA GLU A 305 -20.43 -46.61 6.72
C GLU A 305 -20.86 -45.28 7.39
N LYS A 306 -19.90 -44.54 7.96
CA LYS A 306 -20.17 -43.20 8.54
C LYS A 306 -20.69 -42.23 7.51
N TRP A 307 -20.08 -42.19 6.33
CA TRP A 307 -20.53 -41.34 5.22
C TRP A 307 -21.94 -41.72 4.74
N GLU A 308 -22.22 -42.97 4.54
CA GLU A 308 -23.54 -43.44 4.12
C GLU A 308 -24.64 -43.03 5.11
N LYS A 309 -24.36 -43.11 6.43
CA LYS A 309 -25.28 -42.60 7.45
C LYS A 309 -25.52 -41.10 7.34
N ALA A 310 -24.47 -40.29 7.19
CA ALA A 310 -24.58 -38.84 7.00
C ALA A 310 -25.35 -38.47 5.70
N LEU A 311 -25.01 -39.14 4.60
CA LEU A 311 -25.65 -38.91 3.30
C LEU A 311 -27.14 -39.37 3.30
N SER A 312 -27.52 -40.36 4.12
CA SER A 312 -28.92 -40.77 4.26
C SER A 312 -29.77 -39.68 4.95
N VAL A 313 -29.24 -39.00 5.94
CA VAL A 313 -29.87 -37.85 6.59
C VAL A 313 -30.00 -36.68 5.60
N TYR A 314 -28.94 -36.38 4.87
CA TYR A 314 -28.95 -35.36 3.82
C TYR A 314 -30.01 -35.66 2.78
N LYS A 315 -30.09 -36.91 2.29
CA LYS A 315 -31.07 -37.33 1.28
C LYS A 315 -32.54 -37.14 1.75
N LYS A 316 -32.81 -37.40 3.05
CA LYS A 316 -34.12 -37.14 3.65
C LYS A 316 -34.46 -35.65 3.63
N PHE A 317 -33.50 -34.81 4.07
CA PHE A 317 -33.69 -33.36 4.06
C PHE A 317 -33.86 -32.80 2.64
N LEU A 318 -33.02 -33.23 1.69
CA LEU A 318 -33.12 -32.84 0.30
C LEU A 318 -34.46 -33.23 -0.33
N LYS A 319 -35.02 -34.41 0.00
CA LYS A 319 -36.33 -34.85 -0.49
C LYS A 319 -37.44 -33.90 -0.03
N ILE A 320 -37.36 -33.41 1.23
CA ILE A 320 -38.32 -32.43 1.75
C ILE A 320 -38.13 -31.07 1.02
N SER A 321 -36.89 -30.64 0.81
CA SER A 321 -36.59 -29.40 0.10
C SER A 321 -37.06 -29.42 -1.34
N ILE A 322 -36.87 -30.50 -2.07
CA ILE A 322 -37.34 -30.68 -3.45
C ILE A 322 -38.87 -30.68 -3.53
N LYS A 323 -39.56 -31.34 -2.58
CA LYS A 323 -41.00 -31.30 -2.49
C LYS A 323 -41.55 -29.88 -2.34
N ASN A 324 -40.85 -29.05 -1.53
CA ASN A 324 -41.22 -27.66 -1.25
C ASN A 324 -40.33 -26.65 -1.99
N ARG A 325 -39.83 -26.99 -3.19
CA ARG A 325 -38.79 -26.25 -3.93
C ARG A 325 -39.07 -24.75 -4.10
N TYR A 326 -40.31 -24.35 -4.35
CA TYR A 326 -40.70 -22.94 -4.48
C TYR A 326 -40.54 -22.17 -3.15
N LEU A 327 -40.99 -22.78 -2.04
CA LEU A 327 -40.86 -22.17 -0.70
C LEU A 327 -39.41 -22.03 -0.28
N VAL A 328 -38.60 -23.08 -0.42
CA VAL A 328 -37.19 -23.08 -0.11
C VAL A 328 -36.44 -22.01 -0.91
N SER A 329 -36.69 -21.94 -2.21
CA SER A 329 -36.09 -20.94 -3.09
C SER A 329 -36.51 -19.52 -2.72
N SER A 330 -37.78 -19.29 -2.45
CA SER A 330 -38.28 -17.95 -2.03
C SER A 330 -37.71 -17.50 -0.69
N ILE A 331 -37.65 -18.40 0.31
CA ILE A 331 -37.02 -18.08 1.60
C ILE A 331 -35.55 -17.73 1.40
N THR A 332 -34.80 -18.51 0.61
CA THR A 332 -33.36 -18.26 0.39
C THR A 332 -33.13 -16.93 -0.30
N VAL A 333 -33.92 -16.59 -1.32
CA VAL A 333 -33.83 -15.28 -1.98
C VAL A 333 -34.22 -14.16 -1.00
N GLY A 334 -35.25 -14.36 -0.18
CA GLY A 334 -35.64 -13.38 0.86
C GLY A 334 -34.51 -13.14 1.86
N VAL A 335 -33.88 -14.20 2.37
CA VAL A 335 -32.73 -14.11 3.30
C VAL A 335 -31.56 -13.39 2.63
N LEU A 336 -31.26 -13.71 1.35
CA LEU A 336 -30.22 -13.03 0.58
C LEU A 336 -30.47 -11.51 0.49
N CYS A 337 -31.71 -11.12 0.14
CA CYS A 337 -32.07 -9.71 0.05
C CYS A 337 -31.93 -8.98 1.41
N VAL A 338 -32.37 -9.62 2.51
CA VAL A 338 -32.24 -9.05 3.87
C VAL A 338 -30.76 -8.89 4.25
N ILE A 339 -29.92 -9.90 3.99
CA ILE A 339 -28.49 -9.84 4.34
C ILE A 339 -27.77 -8.78 3.50
N ILE A 340 -28.08 -8.66 2.20
CA ILE A 340 -27.50 -7.61 1.35
C ILE A 340 -27.96 -6.23 1.85
N ALA A 341 -29.25 -6.05 2.15
CA ALA A 341 -29.76 -4.79 2.67
C ALA A 341 -29.10 -4.42 4.01
N PHE A 342 -28.91 -5.40 4.89
CA PHE A 342 -28.19 -5.22 6.15
C PHE A 342 -26.72 -4.82 5.91
N ALA A 343 -26.02 -5.50 5.00
CA ALA A 343 -24.62 -5.20 4.69
C ALA A 343 -24.46 -3.78 4.14
N VAL A 344 -25.30 -3.38 3.19
CA VAL A 344 -25.26 -2.03 2.59
C VAL A 344 -25.53 -0.92 3.63
N THR A 345 -26.35 -1.20 4.63
CA THR A 345 -26.76 -0.19 5.63
C THR A 345 -25.89 -0.18 6.89
N ARG A 346 -25.24 -1.29 7.23
CA ARG A 346 -24.56 -1.47 8.52
C ARG A 346 -23.07 -1.76 8.44
N ILE A 347 -22.58 -2.33 7.34
CA ILE A 347 -21.15 -2.66 7.21
C ILE A 347 -20.47 -1.57 6.37
N PRO A 348 -19.59 -0.77 6.99
CA PRO A 348 -18.90 0.29 6.27
C PRO A 348 -17.86 -0.30 5.28
N TYR A 349 -17.68 0.38 4.16
CA TYR A 349 -16.66 0.04 3.18
C TYR A 349 -15.42 0.95 3.32
N TYR A 350 -14.26 0.33 3.41
CA TYR A 350 -12.95 0.98 3.39
C TYR A 350 -12.08 0.47 2.24
N GLN A 351 -11.26 1.33 1.68
CA GLN A 351 -10.34 0.87 0.63
C GLN A 351 -9.29 -0.10 1.21
N PHE A 352 -8.70 0.27 2.34
CA PHE A 352 -7.79 -0.57 3.12
C PHE A 352 -8.09 -0.40 4.60
N GLY A 353 -8.03 -1.49 5.35
CA GLY A 353 -8.10 -1.44 6.81
C GLY A 353 -6.83 -0.83 7.41
N LYS A 354 -6.99 -0.10 8.51
CA LYS A 354 -5.87 0.38 9.32
C LYS A 354 -5.45 -0.74 10.27
N VAL A 355 -4.21 -1.21 10.10
CA VAL A 355 -3.62 -2.29 10.91
C VAL A 355 -2.60 -1.69 11.87
N ASP A 356 -2.44 -2.27 13.06
CA ASP A 356 -1.36 -1.90 13.98
C ASP A 356 -0.01 -2.29 13.33
N SER A 357 0.72 -1.29 12.88
CA SER A 357 2.00 -1.46 12.21
C SER A 357 3.18 -1.36 13.18
N GLY A 358 2.92 -0.98 14.41
CA GLY A 358 3.94 -0.67 15.39
C GLY A 358 4.75 0.60 15.07
N GLN A 359 4.29 1.41 14.11
CA GLN A 359 4.98 2.65 13.74
C GLN A 359 3.98 3.72 13.32
N PHE A 360 4.15 4.94 13.83
CA PHE A 360 3.34 6.08 13.44
C PHE A 360 4.17 7.35 13.31
N PHE A 361 3.61 8.33 12.61
CA PHE A 361 4.26 9.60 12.27
C PHE A 361 3.55 10.75 12.95
N ILE A 362 4.32 11.61 13.59
CA ILE A 362 3.85 12.90 14.11
C ILE A 362 4.44 13.97 13.21
N ASN A 363 3.60 14.65 12.44
CA ASN A 363 4.01 15.77 11.62
C ASN A 363 3.53 17.04 12.27
N ALA A 364 4.44 17.98 12.47
CA ALA A 364 4.13 19.26 13.05
C ALA A 364 4.77 20.38 12.21
N GLU A 365 4.14 21.55 12.25
CA GLU A 365 4.65 22.76 11.62
C GLU A 365 4.71 23.87 12.66
N GLY A 366 5.87 24.47 12.80
CA GLY A 366 6.03 25.72 13.52
C GLY A 366 5.60 26.92 12.68
N SER A 367 5.87 28.13 13.14
CA SER A 367 5.63 29.31 12.30
C SER A 367 6.46 29.23 11.01
N ILE A 368 5.89 29.66 9.90
CA ILE A 368 6.60 29.68 8.62
C ILE A 368 7.88 30.54 8.64
N THR A 369 7.97 31.45 9.59
CA THR A 369 9.14 32.28 9.84
C THR A 369 10.14 31.68 10.81
N SER A 370 9.83 30.51 11.40
CA SER A 370 10.74 29.83 12.35
C SER A 370 12.06 29.48 11.69
N SER A 371 13.13 29.65 12.39
CA SER A 371 14.44 29.06 12.04
C SER A 371 14.44 27.57 12.35
N VAL A 372 15.42 26.82 11.82
CA VAL A 372 15.61 25.41 12.17
C VAL A 372 15.82 25.23 13.67
N ARG A 373 16.55 26.16 14.32
CA ARG A 373 16.77 26.15 15.77
C ARG A 373 15.48 26.32 16.58
N ASP A 374 14.56 27.19 16.11
CA ASP A 374 13.27 27.38 16.81
C ASP A 374 12.38 26.14 16.67
N SER A 375 12.36 25.53 15.48
CA SER A 375 11.66 24.29 15.26
C SER A 375 12.31 23.12 16.03
N GLU A 376 13.65 23.11 16.22
CA GLU A 376 14.33 22.14 17.07
C GLU A 376 13.88 22.28 18.53
N LYS A 377 13.72 23.50 19.06
CA LYS A 377 13.20 23.72 20.42
C LYS A 377 11.77 23.19 20.58
N LEU A 378 10.93 23.34 19.56
CA LEU A 378 9.58 22.75 19.56
C LEU A 378 9.65 21.23 19.51
N ALA A 379 10.52 20.67 18.67
CA ALA A 379 10.74 19.24 18.57
C ALA A 379 11.19 18.63 19.91
N ILE A 380 12.10 19.29 20.63
CA ILE A 380 12.56 18.84 21.96
C ILE A 380 11.38 18.75 22.94
N LYS A 381 10.52 19.77 22.99
CA LYS A 381 9.32 19.73 23.85
C LYS A 381 8.36 18.61 23.48
N MET A 382 8.21 18.34 22.18
CA MET A 382 7.41 17.22 21.70
C MET A 382 8.02 15.88 22.12
N GLU A 383 9.33 15.71 21.95
CA GLU A 383 10.08 14.52 22.38
C GLU A 383 9.92 14.27 23.89
N GLU A 384 10.03 15.30 24.72
CA GLU A 384 9.84 15.20 26.17
C GLU A 384 8.46 14.67 26.54
N ILE A 385 7.39 15.19 25.90
CA ILE A 385 6.03 14.68 26.10
C ILE A 385 5.89 13.23 25.63
N ILE A 386 6.44 12.88 24.47
CA ILE A 386 6.34 11.52 23.93
C ILE A 386 7.10 10.54 24.83
N LEU A 387 8.32 10.90 25.26
CA LEU A 387 9.15 10.06 26.12
C LEU A 387 8.58 9.93 27.55
N SER A 388 7.83 10.92 28.03
CA SER A 388 7.13 10.84 29.32
C SER A 388 5.82 10.03 29.24
N GLU A 389 5.20 9.96 28.06
CA GLU A 389 3.95 9.23 27.85
C GLU A 389 4.15 7.75 27.55
N LEU A 390 5.27 7.39 26.92
CA LEU A 390 5.57 6.03 26.51
C LEU A 390 6.54 5.37 27.49
N ASP A 391 6.13 4.22 28.03
CA ASP A 391 6.99 3.40 28.88
C ASP A 391 8.13 2.75 28.07
N GLU A 392 9.22 2.38 28.76
CA GLU A 392 10.32 1.64 28.16
C GLU A 392 9.88 0.34 27.45
N ASN A 393 8.80 -0.29 27.93
CA ASN A 393 8.22 -1.48 27.31
C ASN A 393 7.39 -1.20 26.06
N GLU A 394 7.09 0.05 25.75
CA GLU A 394 6.26 0.45 24.60
C GLU A 394 7.11 1.04 23.46
N LEU A 395 8.13 1.83 23.80
CA LEU A 395 8.98 2.50 22.81
C LEU A 395 10.13 1.59 22.34
N GLU A 396 10.26 1.37 21.03
CA GLU A 396 11.43 0.77 20.39
C GLU A 396 12.45 1.85 20.00
N SER A 397 11.99 2.88 19.31
CA SER A 397 12.84 4.02 18.92
C SER A 397 12.00 5.23 18.55
N LEU A 398 12.60 6.40 18.76
CA LEU A 398 12.06 7.70 18.40
C LEU A 398 13.11 8.44 17.59
N TYR A 399 12.80 8.82 16.35
CA TYR A 399 13.67 9.67 15.59
C TYR A 399 12.92 10.88 15.04
N THR A 400 13.63 12.01 15.09
CA THR A 400 13.07 13.30 14.71
C THR A 400 13.88 13.90 13.59
N ASN A 401 13.20 14.42 12.59
CA ASN A 401 13.77 15.27 11.56
C ASN A 401 13.16 16.67 11.69
N VAL A 402 14.01 17.67 11.81
CA VAL A 402 13.63 19.08 11.77
C VAL A 402 14.13 19.66 10.45
N GLY A 403 13.30 20.43 9.78
CA GLY A 403 13.60 21.00 8.46
C GLY A 403 13.16 20.13 7.28
N VAL A 404 12.72 18.90 7.53
CA VAL A 404 12.23 17.95 6.53
C VAL A 404 10.97 17.25 7.04
N SER A 405 9.98 17.09 6.20
CA SER A 405 8.78 16.30 6.51
C SER A 405 8.42 15.40 5.33
N PHE A 406 8.31 14.11 5.56
CA PHE A 406 7.81 13.15 4.58
C PHE A 406 6.28 13.10 4.68
N LYS A 407 5.59 13.56 3.64
CA LYS A 407 4.11 13.57 3.58
C LYS A 407 3.54 12.26 3.03
N ASP A 408 4.25 11.65 2.08
CA ASP A 408 3.94 10.36 1.44
C ASP A 408 5.26 9.66 1.07
N PHE A 409 5.24 8.39 0.70
CA PHE A 409 6.42 7.58 0.34
C PHE A 409 7.37 8.22 -0.70
N ASN A 410 6.85 9.08 -1.57
CA ASN A 410 7.61 9.72 -2.65
C ASN A 410 7.64 11.25 -2.55
N ARG A 411 7.14 11.83 -1.46
CA ARG A 411 7.03 13.28 -1.32
C ARG A 411 7.53 13.74 0.03
N PHE A 412 8.60 14.49 -0.01
CA PHE A 412 9.13 15.23 1.14
C PHE A 412 8.96 16.73 0.91
N GLU A 413 8.79 17.47 1.97
CA GLU A 413 8.75 18.92 1.99
C GLU A 413 9.95 19.43 2.81
N LEU A 414 10.64 20.42 2.24
CA LEU A 414 11.80 21.06 2.87
C LEU A 414 11.38 22.43 3.36
N GLY A 415 11.76 22.77 4.57
CA GLY A 415 11.51 24.08 5.15
C GLY A 415 11.76 24.07 6.66
N SER A 416 12.38 25.13 7.15
CA SER A 416 12.78 25.28 8.54
C SER A 416 11.65 25.11 9.57
N GLN A 417 10.39 25.28 9.14
CA GLN A 417 9.20 25.13 9.99
C GLN A 417 8.74 23.68 10.20
N TYR A 418 9.22 22.71 9.40
CA TYR A 418 8.74 21.34 9.45
C TYR A 418 9.44 20.54 10.54
N ILE A 419 8.64 19.76 11.27
CA ILE A 419 9.07 18.80 12.27
C ILE A 419 8.40 17.48 11.97
N GLN A 420 9.15 16.40 11.85
CA GLN A 420 8.63 15.06 11.73
C GLN A 420 9.24 14.15 12.77
N ILE A 421 8.39 13.54 13.59
CA ILE A 421 8.81 12.55 14.59
C ILE A 421 8.23 11.21 14.16
N VAL A 422 9.08 10.21 14.08
CA VAL A 422 8.69 8.84 13.80
C VAL A 422 8.87 8.01 15.05
N VAL A 423 7.78 7.46 15.52
CA VAL A 423 7.73 6.64 16.73
C VAL A 423 7.58 5.19 16.30
N SER A 424 8.55 4.36 16.67
CA SER A 424 8.50 2.92 16.51
C SER A 424 8.19 2.27 17.86
N LEU A 425 7.18 1.44 17.90
CA LEU A 425 6.69 0.75 19.09
C LEU A 425 7.19 -0.69 19.11
N LYS A 426 7.45 -1.21 20.28
CA LYS A 426 7.70 -2.63 20.49
C LYS A 426 6.47 -3.46 20.14
N LYS A 427 6.68 -4.74 19.83
CA LYS A 427 5.59 -5.65 19.50
C LYS A 427 4.59 -5.74 20.65
N MET A 428 3.31 -5.88 20.30
CA MET A 428 2.22 -6.02 21.26
C MET A 428 2.31 -7.37 21.98
N SER A 429 2.03 -7.37 23.30
CA SER A 429 1.95 -8.59 24.08
C SER A 429 0.75 -9.44 23.64
N PRO A 430 0.82 -10.77 23.78
CA PRO A 430 -0.31 -11.64 23.45
C PRO A 430 -1.56 -11.29 24.26
N GLN A 431 -2.70 -11.20 23.58
CA GLN A 431 -3.99 -10.89 24.18
C GLN A 431 -4.80 -12.21 24.38
N GLY A 432 -4.58 -12.89 25.52
CA GLY A 432 -5.34 -14.09 25.84
C GLY A 432 -4.73 -15.42 25.38
N PHE A 433 -5.42 -16.52 25.66
CA PHE A 433 -4.95 -17.90 25.43
C PHE A 433 -4.64 -18.20 23.96
N VAL A 434 -5.46 -17.69 23.04
CA VAL A 434 -5.29 -17.93 21.60
C VAL A 434 -3.98 -17.30 21.11
N ASP A 435 -3.70 -16.05 21.48
CA ASP A 435 -2.48 -15.35 21.07
C ASP A 435 -1.23 -15.88 21.79
N TYR A 436 -1.40 -16.43 23.01
CA TYR A 436 -0.28 -16.94 23.79
C TYR A 436 0.17 -18.35 23.37
N ILE A 437 -0.76 -19.25 23.05
CA ILE A 437 -0.45 -20.66 22.75
C ILE A 437 -0.74 -20.99 21.28
N VAL A 438 -1.93 -20.64 20.79
CA VAL A 438 -2.40 -21.10 19.49
C VAL A 438 -1.71 -20.35 18.36
N THR A 439 -1.66 -19.02 18.44
CA THR A 439 -1.05 -18.18 17.38
C THR A 439 0.44 -18.48 17.14
N PRO A 440 1.32 -18.62 18.16
CA PRO A 440 2.71 -19.00 17.96
C PRO A 440 2.88 -20.40 17.35
N LEU A 441 2.05 -21.35 17.77
CA LEU A 441 2.05 -22.69 17.22
C LEU A 441 1.72 -22.67 15.71
N PHE A 442 0.68 -21.90 15.33
CA PHE A 442 0.24 -21.78 13.94
C PHE A 442 1.10 -20.82 13.10
N ASN A 443 1.83 -19.91 13.71
CA ASN A 443 2.81 -19.09 12.99
C ASN A 443 4.20 -19.74 12.94
N MET A 444 4.38 -20.91 13.57
CA MET A 444 5.68 -21.59 13.71
C MET A 444 6.78 -20.64 14.22
N SER A 445 6.39 -19.67 15.04
CA SER A 445 7.25 -18.62 15.58
C SER A 445 7.02 -18.51 17.07
N PHE A 446 7.96 -19.07 17.83
CA PHE A 446 8.00 -18.98 19.28
C PHE A 446 8.94 -17.86 19.75
N ASP A 447 9.54 -17.11 18.82
CA ASP A 447 10.48 -16.04 19.11
C ASP A 447 9.75 -14.77 19.58
N SER A 448 10.07 -14.38 20.78
CA SER A 448 9.75 -13.10 21.44
C SER A 448 8.27 -12.68 21.34
N TYR A 449 7.53 -13.04 22.37
CA TYR A 449 6.30 -12.34 22.70
C TYR A 449 6.57 -10.83 22.79
N GLY A 450 5.66 -10.01 22.25
CA GLY A 450 5.72 -8.60 22.45
C GLY A 450 5.56 -8.25 23.94
N VAL A 451 5.99 -7.05 24.29
CA VAL A 451 5.97 -6.57 25.67
C VAL A 451 5.01 -5.38 25.87
N ARG A 452 4.50 -4.81 24.79
CA ARG A 452 3.62 -3.66 24.81
C ARG A 452 2.18 -4.06 25.11
N ASN A 453 1.54 -3.40 26.05
CA ASN A 453 0.17 -3.68 26.46
C ASN A 453 -0.86 -2.76 25.78
N ARG A 454 -0.54 -1.46 25.60
CA ARG A 454 -1.45 -0.53 24.94
C ARG A 454 -1.42 -0.67 23.42
N SER A 455 -2.58 -0.55 22.77
CA SER A 455 -2.65 -0.53 21.32
C SER A 455 -2.02 0.75 20.75
N GLU A 456 -1.54 0.70 19.50
CA GLU A 456 -1.09 1.88 18.76
C GLU A 456 -2.17 2.98 18.72
N ARG A 457 -3.46 2.58 18.66
CA ARG A 457 -4.61 3.51 18.66
C ARG A 457 -4.73 4.29 19.98
N ASP A 458 -4.54 3.62 21.11
CA ASP A 458 -4.69 4.25 22.44
C ASP A 458 -3.51 5.21 22.69
N ILE A 459 -2.30 4.81 22.29
CA ILE A 459 -1.12 5.67 22.36
C ILE A 459 -1.31 6.92 21.50
N ILE A 460 -1.74 6.77 20.24
CA ILE A 460 -2.00 7.90 19.36
C ILE A 460 -3.07 8.82 19.93
N LYS A 461 -4.12 8.27 20.55
CA LYS A 461 -5.18 9.06 21.16
C LYS A 461 -4.63 9.90 22.32
N SER A 462 -3.86 9.30 23.23
CA SER A 462 -3.23 10.01 24.34
C SER A 462 -2.28 11.12 23.87
N LEU A 463 -1.47 10.87 22.86
CA LEU A 463 -0.56 11.88 22.30
C LEU A 463 -1.33 13.02 21.60
N ARG A 464 -2.45 12.73 20.92
CA ARG A 464 -3.31 13.77 20.31
C ARG A 464 -3.91 14.71 21.34
N ASP A 465 -4.17 14.21 22.55
CA ASP A 465 -4.73 15.03 23.62
C ASP A 465 -3.67 15.91 24.30
N LYS A 466 -2.42 15.45 24.34
CA LYS A 466 -1.32 16.14 25.07
C LYS A 466 -0.48 17.07 24.18
N LEU A 467 -0.13 16.68 22.96
CA LEU A 467 0.77 17.46 22.10
C LEU A 467 0.25 18.85 21.69
N PRO A 468 -1.09 19.10 21.50
CA PRO A 468 -1.60 20.44 21.19
C PRO A 468 -1.34 21.49 22.26
N SER A 469 -1.00 21.09 23.49
CA SER A 469 -0.67 22.01 24.59
C SER A 469 0.64 22.79 24.36
N ILE A 470 1.43 22.39 23.36
CA ILE A 470 2.72 23.04 23.07
C ILE A 470 2.48 24.35 22.32
N SER A 471 2.81 25.44 22.99
CA SER A 471 2.74 26.79 22.40
C SER A 471 3.76 26.92 21.24
N GLY A 472 3.31 27.50 20.11
CA GLY A 472 4.15 27.75 18.93
C GLY A 472 3.93 26.76 17.77
N LEU A 473 3.18 25.68 17.95
CA LEU A 473 2.75 24.79 16.87
C LEU A 473 1.61 25.46 16.08
N GLN A 474 1.73 25.47 14.76
CA GLN A 474 0.70 25.96 13.83
C GLN A 474 -0.17 24.81 13.31
N LYS A 475 0.46 23.66 13.03
CA LYS A 475 -0.21 22.44 12.60
C LYS A 475 0.38 21.24 13.33
N LEU A 476 -0.48 20.27 13.61
CA LEU A 476 -0.10 19.00 14.22
C LEU A 476 -0.99 17.89 13.66
N SER A 477 -0.39 16.82 13.19
CA SER A 477 -1.11 15.61 12.80
C SER A 477 -0.37 14.36 13.27
N VAL A 478 -1.13 13.36 13.74
CA VAL A 478 -0.58 12.07 14.19
C VAL A 478 -1.16 10.98 13.31
N LYS A 479 -0.37 10.46 12.39
CA LYS A 479 -0.81 9.55 11.34
C LYS A 479 -0.23 8.15 11.54
N LYS A 480 -1.08 7.12 11.42
CA LYS A 480 -0.64 5.73 11.38
C LYS A 480 0.10 5.43 10.08
N ALA A 481 1.09 4.53 10.15
CA ALA A 481 1.64 3.95 8.93
C ALA A 481 0.56 3.11 8.23
N SER A 482 0.37 3.33 6.93
CA SER A 482 -0.61 2.58 6.14
C SER A 482 -0.03 1.24 5.70
N ALA A 483 -0.82 0.17 5.79
CA ALA A 483 -0.42 -1.17 5.35
C ALA A 483 -0.47 -1.37 3.82
N GLY A 484 -1.06 -0.44 3.07
CA GLY A 484 -1.21 -0.50 1.61
C GLY A 484 -0.80 0.81 0.94
N PRO A 485 -1.02 0.98 -0.36
CA PRO A 485 -0.78 2.22 -1.09
C PRO A 485 -1.71 3.31 -0.53
N GLY A 486 -1.24 3.90 0.57
CA GLY A 486 -2.01 4.78 1.44
C GLY A 486 -2.03 6.24 1.00
N GLY A 487 -2.62 7.05 1.85
CA GLY A 487 -2.84 8.48 1.76
C GLY A 487 -3.95 8.82 2.75
N SER A 488 -4.25 10.11 2.92
CA SER A 488 -5.38 10.51 3.76
C SER A 488 -6.70 9.91 3.25
N ASP A 489 -7.58 9.58 4.16
CA ASP A 489 -8.87 8.94 3.87
C ASP A 489 -9.73 9.80 2.94
N ILE A 490 -9.68 11.12 3.15
CA ILE A 490 -10.40 12.11 2.34
C ILE A 490 -9.38 13.09 1.77
N VAL A 491 -9.44 13.32 0.47
CA VAL A 491 -8.65 14.35 -0.20
C VAL A 491 -9.55 15.05 -1.21
N ILE A 492 -9.80 16.34 -0.98
CA ILE A 492 -10.59 17.20 -1.85
C ILE A 492 -9.63 18.18 -2.50
N GLY A 493 -9.71 18.30 -3.81
CA GLY A 493 -9.02 19.30 -4.59
C GLY A 493 -10.02 20.33 -5.11
N VAL A 494 -9.77 21.61 -4.90
CA VAL A 494 -10.52 22.70 -5.52
C VAL A 494 -9.64 23.32 -6.59
N VAL A 495 -10.15 23.44 -7.81
CA VAL A 495 -9.43 24.02 -8.95
C VAL A 495 -10.05 25.34 -9.37
N GLY A 496 -9.23 26.28 -9.83
CA GLY A 496 -9.68 27.60 -10.30
C GLY A 496 -8.51 28.55 -10.55
N GLN A 497 -8.80 29.72 -11.12
CA GLN A 497 -7.76 30.67 -11.54
C GLN A 497 -7.32 31.64 -10.44
N ASN A 498 -8.27 32.13 -9.63
CA ASN A 498 -7.99 33.19 -8.66
C ASN A 498 -7.53 32.58 -7.30
N GLN A 499 -6.31 32.90 -6.94
CA GLN A 499 -5.67 32.40 -5.73
C GLN A 499 -6.40 32.75 -4.42
N LYS A 500 -6.88 34.01 -4.33
CA LYS A 500 -7.58 34.50 -3.12
C LYS A 500 -8.86 33.72 -2.87
N LYS A 501 -9.65 33.42 -3.93
CA LYS A 501 -10.87 32.64 -3.82
C LYS A 501 -10.55 31.15 -3.49
N LEU A 502 -9.48 30.57 -4.09
CA LEU A 502 -9.04 29.20 -3.74
C LEU A 502 -8.69 29.10 -2.28
N THR A 503 -7.93 30.06 -1.74
CA THR A 503 -7.58 30.10 -0.31
C THR A 503 -8.84 30.23 0.56
N LYS A 504 -9.83 31.03 0.13
CA LYS A 504 -11.12 31.16 0.85
C LYS A 504 -11.86 29.83 0.89
N TYR A 505 -12.05 29.17 -0.27
CA TYR A 505 -12.70 27.85 -0.32
C TYR A 505 -11.96 26.78 0.49
N ALA A 506 -10.62 26.79 0.42
CA ALA A 506 -9.83 25.82 1.20
C ALA A 506 -10.08 25.95 2.70
N LYS A 507 -10.09 27.19 3.23
CA LYS A 507 -10.36 27.46 4.65
C LYS A 507 -11.81 27.15 5.05
N GLU A 508 -12.78 27.47 4.21
CA GLU A 508 -14.19 27.13 4.46
C GLU A 508 -14.42 25.62 4.50
N ILE A 509 -13.78 24.89 3.60
CA ILE A 509 -13.85 23.41 3.57
C ILE A 509 -13.11 22.80 4.77
N GLU A 510 -11.93 23.32 5.11
CA GLU A 510 -11.17 22.93 6.30
C GLU A 510 -12.03 23.08 7.56
N SER A 511 -12.62 24.27 7.75
CA SER A 511 -13.52 24.54 8.88
C SER A 511 -14.77 23.63 8.90
N PHE A 512 -15.36 23.39 7.73
CA PHE A 512 -16.49 22.47 7.62
C PHE A 512 -16.12 21.03 8.00
N LEU A 513 -15.01 20.53 7.49
CA LEU A 513 -14.56 19.16 7.78
C LEU A 513 -14.20 19.01 9.27
N SER A 514 -13.58 20.04 9.86
CA SER A 514 -13.18 20.02 11.28
C SER A 514 -14.37 20.02 12.25
N GLN A 515 -15.56 20.41 11.80
CA GLN A 515 -16.80 20.41 12.60
C GLN A 515 -17.55 19.07 12.55
N ILE A 516 -17.12 18.14 11.67
CA ILE A 516 -17.78 16.84 11.54
C ILE A 516 -17.19 15.89 12.59
N ASP A 517 -18.04 15.36 13.45
CA ASP A 517 -17.62 14.40 14.47
C ASP A 517 -16.98 13.16 13.84
N GLY A 518 -15.84 12.75 14.36
CA GLY A 518 -15.04 11.64 13.82
C GLY A 518 -14.08 12.01 12.69
N VAL A 519 -14.08 13.26 12.16
CA VAL A 519 -13.07 13.74 11.23
C VAL A 519 -11.87 14.30 12.00
N LYS A 520 -10.65 13.92 11.60
CA LYS A 520 -9.39 14.27 12.26
C LYS A 520 -8.32 14.65 11.27
N ASP A 521 -7.25 15.29 11.77
CA ASP A 521 -6.06 15.65 10.99
C ASP A 521 -6.42 16.41 9.70
N VAL A 522 -7.35 17.40 9.81
CA VAL A 522 -7.74 18.22 8.66
C VAL A 522 -6.61 19.19 8.33
N GLU A 523 -6.11 19.13 7.13
CA GLU A 523 -5.01 19.96 6.63
C GLU A 523 -5.36 20.55 5.27
N GLN A 524 -4.94 21.79 5.02
CA GLN A 524 -5.00 22.42 3.70
C GLN A 524 -3.62 22.95 3.30
N ASP A 525 -3.39 23.18 2.02
CA ASP A 525 -2.08 23.57 1.44
C ASP A 525 -2.00 25.02 0.95
N GLN A 526 -2.95 25.86 1.32
CA GLN A 526 -3.06 27.26 0.87
C GLN A 526 -2.57 28.25 1.94
N ASP A 527 -1.49 27.88 2.65
CA ASP A 527 -0.92 28.74 3.67
C ASP A 527 -0.14 29.92 3.04
N PRO A 528 -0.22 31.11 3.67
CA PRO A 528 0.61 32.24 3.24
C PRO A 528 2.10 31.87 3.42
N GLY A 529 2.91 32.28 2.47
CA GLY A 529 4.35 32.12 2.51
C GLY A 529 5.03 33.04 3.51
N LYS A 530 6.37 32.98 3.49
CA LYS A 530 7.21 33.89 4.29
C LYS A 530 6.95 35.34 3.89
N VAL A 531 7.24 36.23 4.81
CA VAL A 531 7.28 37.67 4.52
C VAL A 531 8.37 37.93 3.50
N GLU A 532 8.02 38.61 2.42
CA GLU A 532 8.93 39.01 1.34
C GLU A 532 9.14 40.51 1.36
N PHE A 533 10.40 40.92 1.33
CA PHE A 533 10.81 42.29 1.04
C PHE A 533 11.09 42.40 -0.46
N LYS A 534 10.19 43.04 -1.20
CA LYS A 534 10.38 43.32 -2.62
C LYS A 534 11.00 44.69 -2.77
N TYR A 535 12.18 44.76 -3.36
CA TYR A 535 12.89 46.01 -3.56
C TYR A 535 13.10 46.26 -5.03
N LYS A 536 12.82 47.51 -5.43
CA LYS A 536 12.95 47.99 -6.80
C LYS A 536 13.70 49.32 -6.80
N ILE A 537 14.67 49.46 -7.70
CA ILE A 537 15.43 50.72 -7.84
C ILE A 537 14.47 51.88 -8.06
N ASN A 538 14.63 52.96 -7.28
CA ASN A 538 13.89 54.21 -7.45
C ASN A 538 14.62 55.19 -8.40
N ASN A 539 14.06 56.41 -8.62
CA ASN A 539 14.65 57.38 -9.53
C ASN A 539 16.01 57.89 -9.04
N ARG A 540 16.18 58.10 -7.74
CA ARG A 540 17.46 58.49 -7.14
C ARG A 540 18.56 57.44 -7.36
N GLY A 541 18.23 56.15 -7.26
CA GLY A 541 19.19 55.08 -7.57
C GLY A 541 19.62 55.08 -9.03
N LYS A 542 18.72 55.34 -9.96
CA LYS A 542 19.02 55.49 -11.39
C LYS A 542 19.90 56.72 -11.71
N GLU A 543 19.59 57.84 -11.12
CA GLU A 543 20.36 59.07 -11.26
C GLU A 543 21.83 58.92 -10.74
N LEU A 544 22.01 58.10 -9.74
CA LEU A 544 23.30 57.76 -9.20
C LEU A 544 24.05 56.68 -9.99
N GLY A 545 23.50 56.27 -11.13
CA GLY A 545 24.09 55.25 -12.03
C GLY A 545 24.00 53.82 -11.55
N LEU A 546 23.16 53.52 -10.56
CA LEU A 546 22.95 52.14 -10.07
C LEU A 546 22.02 51.38 -11.02
N THR A 547 22.22 50.07 -11.07
CA THR A 547 21.32 49.11 -11.73
C THR A 547 20.58 48.24 -10.73
N GLN A 548 19.44 47.70 -11.12
CA GLN A 548 18.70 46.74 -10.29
C GLN A 548 19.57 45.52 -9.95
N ALA A 549 20.42 45.10 -10.88
CA ALA A 549 21.33 43.96 -10.67
C ALA A 549 22.38 44.24 -9.60
N GLN A 550 22.99 45.41 -9.58
CA GLN A 550 23.97 45.79 -8.55
C GLN A 550 23.33 45.88 -7.16
N ILE A 551 22.11 46.40 -7.05
CA ILE A 551 21.36 46.40 -5.80
C ILE A 551 21.06 44.97 -5.36
N ALA A 552 20.57 44.11 -6.25
CA ALA A 552 20.24 42.71 -5.95
C ALA A 552 21.47 41.92 -5.54
N GLU A 553 22.62 42.14 -6.20
CA GLU A 553 23.89 41.49 -5.86
C GLU A 553 24.40 41.95 -4.47
N SER A 554 24.23 43.21 -4.13
CA SER A 554 24.61 43.75 -2.81
C SER A 554 23.74 43.17 -1.70
N VAL A 555 22.41 43.04 -1.92
CA VAL A 555 21.48 42.41 -0.96
C VAL A 555 21.80 40.91 -0.84
N ARG A 556 22.00 40.21 -1.97
CA ARG A 556 22.36 38.80 -1.98
C ARG A 556 23.67 38.54 -1.23
N THR A 557 24.69 39.31 -1.50
CA THR A 557 25.99 39.16 -0.84
C THR A 557 25.88 39.41 0.65
N GLY A 558 25.09 40.40 1.08
CA GLY A 558 24.89 40.72 2.48
C GLY A 558 24.16 39.64 3.25
N PHE A 559 23.04 39.15 2.73
CA PHE A 559 22.12 38.27 3.48
C PHE A 559 22.23 36.77 3.15
N LEU A 560 22.37 36.39 1.88
CA LEU A 560 22.53 35.01 1.46
C LEU A 560 24.02 34.60 1.44
N GLY A 561 24.89 35.56 1.13
CA GLY A 561 26.29 35.33 0.81
C GLY A 561 26.51 34.96 -0.66
N LEU A 562 27.71 35.29 -1.13
CA LEU A 562 28.15 34.96 -2.48
C LEU A 562 29.41 34.09 -2.43
N GLU A 563 29.33 32.93 -3.10
CA GLU A 563 30.52 32.11 -3.32
C GLU A 563 31.38 32.77 -4.37
N THR A 564 32.58 33.18 -3.95
CA THR A 564 33.48 34.00 -4.78
C THR A 564 34.53 33.17 -5.47
N ALA A 565 35.06 32.18 -4.81
CA ALA A 565 36.10 31.32 -5.31
C ALA A 565 36.07 29.95 -4.60
N TYR A 566 36.94 29.04 -5.02
CA TYR A 566 37.13 27.74 -4.38
C TYR A 566 38.63 27.52 -4.16
N PHE A 567 38.98 26.91 -3.07
CA PHE A 567 40.33 26.41 -2.86
C PHE A 567 40.29 24.94 -2.40
N ASN A 568 41.37 24.24 -2.64
CA ASN A 568 41.50 22.84 -2.27
C ASN A 568 42.06 22.71 -0.86
N LEU A 569 41.30 22.04 0.03
CA LEU A 569 41.74 21.75 1.38
C LEU A 569 41.66 20.23 1.59
N ARG A 570 42.83 19.61 1.82
CA ARG A 570 42.93 18.15 2.07
C ARG A 570 42.24 17.28 1.00
N GLY A 571 42.33 17.71 -0.27
CA GLY A 571 41.69 16.99 -1.38
C GLY A 571 40.23 17.35 -1.62
N GLU A 572 39.61 18.17 -0.80
CA GLU A 572 38.23 18.64 -1.00
C GLU A 572 38.21 20.08 -1.53
N ARG A 573 37.24 20.35 -2.39
CA ARG A 573 36.98 21.66 -2.97
C ARG A 573 36.09 22.48 -2.04
N VAL A 574 36.68 23.42 -1.29
CA VAL A 574 36.02 24.25 -0.30
C VAL A 574 35.65 25.62 -0.90
N PRO A 575 34.34 26.02 -0.89
CA PRO A 575 33.91 27.33 -1.37
C PRO A 575 34.35 28.45 -0.41
N VAL A 576 34.76 29.59 -0.96
CA VAL A 576 34.95 30.84 -0.23
C VAL A 576 33.71 31.68 -0.37
N ARG A 577 32.97 31.86 0.69
CA ARG A 577 31.68 32.58 0.71
C ARG A 577 31.84 33.91 1.43
N LEU A 578 31.55 35.01 0.72
CA LEU A 578 31.50 36.36 1.31
C LEU A 578 30.08 36.63 1.82
N ILE A 579 29.90 36.90 3.10
CA ILE A 579 28.62 37.16 3.73
C ILE A 579 28.78 38.15 4.90
N TYR A 580 27.72 38.91 5.22
CA TYR A 580 27.73 39.76 6.40
C TYR A 580 27.60 38.96 7.71
N SER A 581 28.09 39.51 8.81
CA SER A 581 28.05 38.85 10.12
C SER A 581 26.61 38.47 10.51
N GLU A 582 26.48 37.39 11.27
CA GLU A 582 25.19 36.86 11.72
C GLU A 582 24.38 37.90 12.51
N LYS A 583 25.05 38.70 13.33
CA LYS A 583 24.43 39.81 14.06
C LYS A 583 23.77 40.84 13.14
N TYR A 584 24.33 41.08 11.94
CA TYR A 584 23.75 42.00 10.95
C TYR A 584 22.56 41.34 10.20
N ARG A 585 22.68 40.08 9.86
CA ARG A 585 21.68 39.34 9.07
C ARG A 585 20.41 38.98 9.85
N ASN A 586 20.51 38.83 11.17
CA ASN A 586 19.41 38.47 12.03
C ASN A 586 18.45 39.63 12.36
N ASP A 587 18.79 40.83 11.92
CA ASP A 587 17.95 42.02 12.09
C ASP A 587 17.42 42.51 10.73
N SER A 588 16.13 42.29 10.48
CA SER A 588 15.47 42.70 9.22
C SER A 588 15.52 44.20 8.98
N SER A 589 15.65 45.03 10.03
CA SER A 589 15.80 46.48 9.89
C SER A 589 17.10 46.88 9.18
N LYS A 590 18.13 46.03 9.28
CA LYS A 590 19.41 46.21 8.61
C LYS A 590 19.32 46.12 7.07
N LEU A 591 18.27 45.57 6.53
CA LEU A 591 18.02 45.62 5.09
C LEU A 591 17.90 47.06 4.61
N TYR A 592 17.16 47.92 5.30
CA TYR A 592 17.00 49.31 4.97
C TYR A 592 18.31 50.07 5.05
N GLN A 593 19.19 49.71 5.99
CA GLN A 593 20.51 50.29 6.26
C GLN A 593 21.64 49.57 5.51
N LEU A 594 21.33 48.73 4.51
CA LEU A 594 22.36 48.03 3.75
C LEU A 594 23.23 49.06 3.00
N PRO A 595 24.55 49.11 3.23
CA PRO A 595 25.40 50.07 2.55
C PRO A 595 25.71 49.65 1.12
N ILE A 596 25.42 50.53 0.18
CA ILE A 596 25.75 50.41 -1.23
C ILE A 596 26.85 51.42 -1.54
N VAL A 597 27.96 50.93 -2.06
CA VAL A 597 29.08 51.81 -2.43
C VAL A 597 28.99 52.14 -3.93
N LEU A 598 28.91 53.43 -4.23
CA LEU A 598 28.88 53.92 -5.60
C LEU A 598 30.28 53.87 -6.26
N ALA A 599 30.31 53.96 -7.58
CA ALA A 599 31.57 54.06 -8.33
C ALA A 599 32.49 55.22 -7.88
N SER A 600 31.89 56.28 -7.37
CA SER A 600 32.60 57.40 -6.78
C SER A 600 33.24 57.13 -5.37
N GLY A 601 33.04 55.96 -4.82
CA GLY A 601 33.47 55.57 -3.47
C GLY A 601 32.55 56.11 -2.36
N LYS A 602 31.45 56.84 -2.69
CA LYS A 602 30.49 57.31 -1.70
C LYS A 602 29.53 56.19 -1.30
N THR A 603 29.24 56.04 -0.01
CA THR A 603 28.31 55.06 0.52
C THR A 603 26.93 55.67 0.67
N ILE A 604 25.86 54.96 0.25
CA ILE A 604 24.46 55.30 0.38
C ILE A 604 23.71 54.07 0.92
N TYR A 605 22.58 54.27 1.57
CA TYR A 605 21.78 53.13 2.10
C TYR A 605 20.74 52.66 1.11
N LEU A 606 20.40 51.35 1.16
CA LEU A 606 19.42 50.72 0.27
C LEU A 606 18.09 51.46 0.25
N ALA A 607 17.58 51.92 1.41
CA ALA A 607 16.32 52.64 1.52
C ALA A 607 16.31 53.99 0.78
N GLU A 608 17.47 54.54 0.46
CA GLU A 608 17.57 55.80 -0.30
C GLU A 608 17.50 55.60 -1.82
N VAL A 609 17.84 54.39 -2.31
CA VAL A 609 17.98 54.08 -3.75
C VAL A 609 17.01 53.02 -4.23
N ALA A 610 16.21 52.44 -3.34
CA ALA A 610 15.21 51.46 -3.68
C ALA A 610 13.93 51.64 -2.88
N ASP A 611 12.80 51.46 -3.55
CA ASP A 611 11.50 51.32 -2.88
C ASP A 611 11.36 49.89 -2.37
N ILE A 612 10.99 49.76 -1.10
CA ILE A 612 10.89 48.45 -0.43
C ILE A 612 9.42 48.23 -0.06
N GLU A 613 8.80 47.24 -0.67
CA GLU A 613 7.44 46.78 -0.39
C GLU A 613 7.48 45.48 0.45
N VAL A 614 6.73 45.46 1.52
CA VAL A 614 6.57 44.23 2.36
C VAL A 614 5.31 43.52 1.93
N SER A 615 5.43 42.30 1.48
CA SER A 615 4.32 41.45 1.03
C SER A 615 4.42 40.05 1.59
N ARG A 616 3.36 39.26 1.41
CA ARG A 616 3.41 37.83 1.67
C ARG A 616 3.02 37.09 0.40
N GLY A 617 3.90 36.30 -0.10
CA GLY A 617 3.63 35.37 -1.19
C GLY A 617 2.88 34.12 -0.74
N MET A 618 2.76 33.16 -1.61
CA MET A 618 2.32 31.79 -1.28
C MET A 618 3.54 30.92 -1.05
N ASN A 619 3.46 30.04 -0.06
CA ASN A 619 4.54 29.09 0.17
C ASN A 619 4.67 28.08 -0.99
N THR A 620 3.55 27.57 -1.45
CA THR A 620 3.50 26.58 -2.55
C THR A 620 2.32 26.89 -3.46
N VAL A 621 2.50 26.84 -4.77
CA VAL A 621 1.44 26.91 -5.78
C VAL A 621 1.37 25.57 -6.49
N ARG A 622 0.30 24.82 -6.23
CA ARG A 622 0.05 23.55 -6.92
C ARG A 622 -0.80 23.78 -8.15
N ARG A 623 -0.53 22.99 -9.17
CA ARG A 623 -1.34 22.96 -10.39
C ARG A 623 -1.66 21.53 -10.78
N ARG A 624 -2.83 21.39 -11.41
CA ARG A 624 -3.28 20.14 -12.02
C ARG A 624 -3.95 20.47 -13.34
N ASP A 625 -3.52 19.82 -14.40
CA ASP A 625 -4.04 20.03 -15.74
C ASP A 625 -4.04 21.53 -16.15
N GLY A 626 -2.95 22.25 -15.79
CA GLY A 626 -2.76 23.68 -16.05
C GLY A 626 -3.50 24.65 -15.10
N GLN A 627 -4.44 24.18 -14.29
CA GLN A 627 -5.21 24.99 -13.34
C GLN A 627 -4.57 24.97 -11.94
N ARG A 628 -4.72 26.06 -11.18
CA ARG A 628 -4.31 26.10 -9.78
C ARG A 628 -5.19 25.16 -8.95
N LEU A 629 -4.59 24.47 -8.03
CA LEU A 629 -5.22 23.48 -7.16
C LEU A 629 -5.00 23.84 -5.69
N ALA A 630 -6.08 23.93 -4.93
CA ALA A 630 -6.04 23.89 -3.48
C ALA A 630 -6.39 22.47 -3.01
N LYS A 631 -5.52 21.85 -2.21
CA LYS A 631 -5.72 20.50 -1.68
C LYS A 631 -6.10 20.58 -0.19
N ILE A 632 -7.21 19.93 0.15
CA ILE A 632 -7.65 19.73 1.53
C ILE A 632 -7.66 18.23 1.80
N SER A 633 -7.07 17.79 2.90
CA SER A 633 -7.01 16.38 3.31
C SER A 633 -7.47 16.22 4.75
N ALA A 634 -8.08 15.06 5.02
CA ALA A 634 -8.54 14.70 6.36
C ALA A 634 -8.51 13.17 6.53
N ASP A 635 -8.38 12.74 7.76
CA ASP A 635 -8.54 11.34 8.14
C ASP A 635 -9.84 11.17 8.95
N VAL A 636 -10.38 9.95 8.99
CA VAL A 636 -11.61 9.66 9.74
C VAL A 636 -11.35 8.60 10.81
N GLU A 637 -12.12 8.69 11.88
CA GLU A 637 -12.20 7.65 12.91
C GLU A 637 -13.25 6.62 12.48
N PRO A 638 -12.82 5.40 12.12
CA PRO A 638 -13.69 4.38 11.52
C PRO A 638 -14.89 3.99 12.39
N SER A 639 -14.76 4.11 13.70
CA SER A 639 -15.83 3.78 14.67
C SER A 639 -16.95 4.84 14.74
N ILE A 640 -16.75 6.04 14.18
CA ILE A 640 -17.68 7.15 14.26
C ILE A 640 -18.28 7.47 12.88
N ILE A 641 -17.44 7.64 11.87
CA ILE A 641 -17.90 8.03 10.52
C ILE A 641 -17.04 7.44 9.43
N THR A 642 -17.61 7.21 8.25
CA THR A 642 -16.88 6.68 7.07
C THR A 642 -16.46 7.80 6.12
N PRO A 643 -15.41 7.61 5.30
CA PRO A 643 -15.02 8.56 4.25
C PRO A 643 -16.16 8.82 3.25
N LEU A 644 -17.01 7.84 3.01
CA LEU A 644 -18.15 7.97 2.10
C LEU A 644 -19.23 8.91 2.66
N GLU A 645 -19.55 8.77 3.94
CA GLU A 645 -20.52 9.64 4.62
C GLU A 645 -20.04 11.09 4.64
N VAL A 646 -18.78 11.34 5.05
CA VAL A 646 -18.20 12.68 5.06
C VAL A 646 -18.25 13.31 3.65
N THR A 647 -17.88 12.54 2.61
CA THR A 647 -17.93 13.07 1.24
C THR A 647 -19.37 13.28 0.75
N SER A 648 -20.36 12.51 1.25
CA SER A 648 -21.78 12.73 0.97
C SER A 648 -22.28 14.02 1.64
N LEU A 649 -21.87 14.30 2.88
CA LEU A 649 -22.15 15.56 3.57
C LEU A 649 -21.53 16.77 2.84
N PHE A 650 -20.29 16.59 2.36
CA PHE A 650 -19.61 17.59 1.56
C PHE A 650 -20.37 17.88 0.24
N ASP A 651 -20.76 16.84 -0.50
CA ASP A 651 -21.52 16.98 -1.75
C ASP A 651 -22.85 17.68 -1.53
N LYS A 652 -23.58 17.34 -0.47
CA LYS A 652 -24.85 18.02 -0.12
C LYS A 652 -24.70 19.53 0.08
N LYS A 653 -23.58 19.96 0.69
CA LYS A 653 -23.33 21.38 0.99
C LYS A 653 -22.71 22.13 -0.18
N TYR A 654 -21.68 21.58 -0.81
CA TYR A 654 -20.83 22.32 -1.72
C TYR A 654 -21.16 22.12 -3.20
N LYS A 655 -21.81 21.03 -3.61
CA LYS A 655 -22.13 20.75 -5.00
C LYS A 655 -22.88 21.92 -5.67
N LYS A 656 -23.93 22.43 -5.03
CA LYS A 656 -24.70 23.57 -5.56
C LYS A 656 -23.89 24.87 -5.64
N ILE A 657 -22.94 25.07 -4.70
CA ILE A 657 -22.07 26.27 -4.68
C ILE A 657 -21.14 26.25 -5.90
N PHE A 658 -20.52 25.12 -6.21
CA PHE A 658 -19.64 24.99 -7.37
C PHE A 658 -20.41 24.93 -8.69
N GLU A 659 -21.63 24.40 -8.72
CA GLU A 659 -22.50 24.47 -9.91
C GLU A 659 -22.87 25.92 -10.27
N GLN A 660 -22.98 26.81 -9.28
CA GLN A 660 -23.24 28.24 -9.48
C GLN A 660 -21.99 29.05 -9.89
N ASP A 661 -20.81 28.70 -9.34
CA ASP A 661 -19.53 29.37 -9.67
C ASP A 661 -18.70 28.49 -10.64
N LYS A 662 -19.10 28.50 -11.93
CA LYS A 662 -18.45 27.69 -12.99
C LYS A 662 -16.95 27.96 -13.20
N SER A 663 -16.40 29.03 -12.57
CA SER A 663 -14.96 29.33 -12.63
C SER A 663 -14.14 28.47 -11.68
N TYR A 664 -14.80 27.69 -10.80
CA TYR A 664 -14.22 26.77 -9.82
C TYR A 664 -14.93 25.44 -9.90
N ASP A 665 -14.15 24.40 -9.70
CA ASP A 665 -14.68 23.04 -9.60
C ASP A 665 -13.97 22.29 -8.48
N TYR A 666 -14.59 21.24 -7.99
CA TYR A 666 -13.95 20.37 -7.02
C TYR A 666 -13.82 18.96 -7.55
N MET A 667 -12.79 18.28 -7.10
CA MET A 667 -12.55 16.89 -7.44
C MET A 667 -12.12 16.11 -6.21
N TYR A 668 -12.53 14.87 -6.14
CA TYR A 668 -11.97 13.96 -5.15
C TYR A 668 -10.63 13.45 -5.66
N LEU A 669 -9.65 13.52 -4.78
CA LEU A 669 -8.31 12.97 -4.96
C LEU A 669 -8.15 11.79 -3.98
N GLY A 670 -7.01 11.10 -3.98
CA GLY A 670 -6.73 10.07 -2.99
C GLY A 670 -7.62 8.83 -3.11
N SER A 671 -8.07 8.27 -1.97
CA SER A 671 -8.73 6.97 -1.90
C SER A 671 -10.10 6.95 -2.59
N LYS A 672 -10.93 7.99 -2.47
CA LYS A 672 -12.27 8.02 -3.08
C LYS A 672 -12.21 7.98 -4.62
N LYS A 673 -11.29 8.75 -5.23
CA LYS A 673 -11.11 8.73 -6.69
C LYS A 673 -10.69 7.34 -7.15
N ARG A 674 -9.64 6.80 -6.51
CA ARG A 674 -9.12 5.47 -6.83
C ARG A 674 -10.15 4.36 -6.64
N SER A 675 -10.92 4.41 -5.55
CA SER A 675 -12.00 3.43 -5.32
C SER A 675 -13.05 3.50 -6.41
N ARG A 676 -13.50 4.70 -6.79
CA ARG A 676 -14.52 4.86 -7.84
C ARG A 676 -14.05 4.34 -9.20
N GLU A 677 -12.81 4.67 -9.59
CA GLU A 677 -12.21 4.18 -10.84
C GLU A 677 -12.06 2.67 -10.81
N ASN A 678 -11.48 2.10 -9.74
CA ASN A 678 -11.30 0.66 -9.60
C ASN A 678 -12.62 -0.10 -9.59
N PHE A 679 -13.66 0.41 -8.89
CA PHE A 679 -14.98 -0.23 -8.92
C PHE A 679 -15.64 -0.17 -10.30
N ALA A 680 -15.47 0.90 -11.04
CA ALA A 680 -16.00 1.01 -12.40
C ALA A 680 -15.31 0.01 -13.33
N ASP A 681 -14.00 -0.09 -13.27
CA ASP A 681 -13.20 -1.06 -14.05
C ASP A 681 -13.55 -2.50 -13.68
N MET A 682 -13.61 -2.81 -12.38
CA MET A 682 -13.99 -4.12 -11.87
C MET A 682 -15.41 -4.52 -12.28
N LYS A 683 -16.38 -3.59 -12.18
CA LYS A 683 -17.77 -3.84 -12.58
C LYS A 683 -17.88 -4.19 -14.07
N LYS A 684 -17.19 -3.42 -14.91
CA LYS A 684 -17.13 -3.66 -16.35
C LYS A 684 -16.54 -5.03 -16.67
N THR A 685 -15.40 -5.36 -16.08
CA THR A 685 -14.70 -6.61 -16.37
C THR A 685 -15.38 -7.81 -15.71
N ALA A 686 -16.01 -7.64 -14.53
CA ALA A 686 -16.82 -8.68 -13.92
C ALA A 686 -18.01 -9.07 -14.81
N PHE A 687 -18.65 -8.10 -15.48
CA PHE A 687 -19.71 -8.39 -16.45
C PHE A 687 -19.17 -9.19 -17.64
N ILE A 688 -18.02 -8.81 -18.18
CA ILE A 688 -17.35 -9.55 -19.27
C ILE A 688 -17.00 -10.97 -18.81
N SER A 689 -16.45 -11.11 -17.61
CA SER A 689 -16.09 -12.40 -17.02
C SER A 689 -17.32 -13.30 -16.87
N LEU A 690 -18.44 -12.79 -16.35
CA LEU A 690 -19.69 -13.53 -16.26
C LEU A 690 -20.21 -13.95 -17.63
N ALA A 691 -20.06 -13.11 -18.65
CA ALA A 691 -20.44 -13.46 -20.03
C ALA A 691 -19.54 -14.58 -20.59
N ILE A 692 -18.23 -14.55 -20.33
CA ILE A 692 -17.29 -15.61 -20.72
C ILE A 692 -17.62 -16.91 -20.00
N ILE A 693 -17.87 -16.88 -18.70
CA ILE A 693 -18.26 -18.04 -17.90
C ILE A 693 -19.57 -18.63 -18.46
N PHE A 694 -20.57 -17.77 -18.69
CA PHE A 694 -21.84 -18.20 -19.30
C PHE A 694 -21.62 -18.90 -20.64
N PHE A 695 -20.76 -18.34 -21.51
CA PHE A 695 -20.48 -18.92 -22.81
C PHE A 695 -19.78 -20.29 -22.70
N ILE A 696 -18.76 -20.42 -21.83
CA ILE A 696 -18.07 -21.69 -21.58
C ILE A 696 -19.07 -22.75 -21.12
N LEU A 697 -19.94 -22.39 -20.17
CA LEU A 697 -20.97 -23.28 -19.65
C LEU A 697 -22.01 -23.64 -20.71
N ALA A 698 -22.41 -22.68 -21.56
CA ALA A 698 -23.39 -22.92 -22.64
C ALA A 698 -22.84 -23.90 -23.70
N VAL A 699 -21.55 -23.80 -24.02
CA VAL A 699 -20.87 -24.76 -24.92
C VAL A 699 -20.79 -26.14 -24.27
N LEU A 700 -20.41 -26.23 -23.01
CA LEU A 700 -20.32 -27.49 -22.27
C LEU A 700 -21.69 -28.19 -22.18
N PHE A 701 -22.70 -27.46 -21.75
CA PHE A 701 -24.03 -28.03 -21.52
C PHE A 701 -24.89 -28.12 -22.78
N LYS A 702 -24.48 -27.49 -23.88
CA LYS A 702 -25.25 -27.37 -25.12
C LYS A 702 -26.69 -26.87 -24.91
N THR A 703 -26.87 -25.97 -23.92
CA THR A 703 -28.12 -25.32 -23.55
C THR A 703 -27.87 -23.94 -22.99
N VAL A 704 -28.85 -23.04 -23.06
CA VAL A 704 -28.82 -21.69 -22.53
C VAL A 704 -29.31 -21.65 -21.07
N PHE A 705 -30.16 -22.62 -20.67
CA PHE A 705 -30.82 -22.62 -19.35
C PHE A 705 -29.89 -23.14 -18.22
N ASP A 706 -29.12 -24.19 -18.48
CA ASP A 706 -28.25 -24.79 -17.46
C ASP A 706 -27.18 -23.84 -16.96
N PRO A 707 -26.52 -23.00 -17.80
CA PRO A 707 -25.62 -21.94 -17.34
C PRO A 707 -26.28 -20.96 -16.37
N ILE A 708 -27.54 -20.60 -16.57
CA ILE A 708 -28.29 -19.71 -15.70
C ILE A 708 -28.43 -20.32 -14.31
N VAL A 709 -28.73 -21.63 -14.24
CA VAL A 709 -28.80 -22.36 -12.95
C VAL A 709 -27.49 -22.31 -12.23
N VAL A 710 -26.37 -22.57 -12.93
CA VAL A 710 -25.02 -22.53 -12.32
C VAL A 710 -24.66 -21.14 -11.84
N LEU A 711 -24.87 -20.09 -12.65
CA LEU A 711 -24.55 -18.71 -12.27
C LEU A 711 -25.42 -18.20 -11.11
N PHE A 712 -26.62 -18.78 -10.92
CA PHE A 712 -27.49 -18.43 -9.81
C PHE A 712 -26.92 -18.85 -8.44
N SER A 713 -25.89 -19.70 -8.41
CA SER A 713 -25.18 -20.04 -7.18
C SER A 713 -24.29 -18.89 -6.64
N ILE A 714 -23.84 -17.98 -7.50
CA ILE A 714 -22.93 -16.90 -7.15
C ILE A 714 -23.50 -15.96 -6.07
N PRO A 715 -24.72 -15.41 -6.17
CA PRO A 715 -25.29 -14.55 -5.15
C PRO A 715 -25.33 -15.19 -3.74
N PHE A 716 -25.43 -16.50 -3.66
CA PHE A 716 -25.48 -17.18 -2.36
C PHE A 716 -24.14 -17.14 -1.62
N ALA A 717 -23.04 -17.07 -2.33
CA ALA A 717 -21.72 -16.93 -1.75
C ALA A 717 -21.58 -15.60 -0.98
N ILE A 718 -22.27 -14.53 -1.41
CA ILE A 718 -22.26 -13.22 -0.74
C ILE A 718 -22.79 -13.33 0.69
N VAL A 719 -23.74 -14.20 0.96
CA VAL A 719 -24.26 -14.45 2.32
C VAL A 719 -23.12 -14.85 3.25
N GLY A 720 -22.31 -15.84 2.83
CA GLY A 720 -21.18 -16.30 3.62
C GLY A 720 -20.10 -15.24 3.80
N VAL A 721 -19.83 -14.46 2.76
CA VAL A 721 -18.88 -13.33 2.84
C VAL A 721 -19.32 -12.34 3.92
N ILE A 722 -20.57 -11.90 3.90
CA ILE A 722 -21.11 -10.93 4.87
C ILE A 722 -21.07 -11.50 6.28
N LEU A 723 -21.54 -12.73 6.47
CA LEU A 723 -21.55 -13.38 7.79
C LEU A 723 -20.12 -13.58 8.33
N GLY A 724 -19.16 -13.95 7.48
CA GLY A 724 -17.76 -14.05 7.88
C GLY A 724 -17.19 -12.72 8.35
N HIS A 725 -17.49 -11.61 7.66
CA HIS A 725 -17.05 -10.27 8.07
C HIS A 725 -17.69 -9.83 9.40
N ILE A 726 -18.96 -10.13 9.62
CA ILE A 726 -19.63 -9.86 10.89
C ILE A 726 -18.98 -10.67 12.02
N LEU A 727 -18.71 -11.96 11.80
CA LEU A 727 -18.16 -12.86 12.82
C LEU A 727 -16.76 -12.43 13.30
N PHE A 728 -15.95 -11.87 12.41
CA PHE A 728 -14.58 -11.43 12.69
C PHE A 728 -14.44 -9.93 12.92
N ASP A 729 -15.55 -9.19 12.96
CA ASP A 729 -15.58 -7.72 13.09
C ASP A 729 -14.71 -7.02 12.03
N TYR A 730 -14.73 -7.53 10.79
CA TYR A 730 -14.07 -6.91 9.66
C TYR A 730 -15.03 -6.04 8.85
N ASN A 731 -14.59 -4.82 8.56
CA ASN A 731 -15.26 -3.99 7.57
C ASN A 731 -15.07 -4.56 6.16
N LEU A 732 -15.99 -4.29 5.25
CA LEU A 732 -15.81 -4.62 3.84
C LEU A 732 -14.68 -3.77 3.27
N GLN A 733 -13.74 -4.42 2.61
CA GLN A 733 -12.56 -3.80 2.05
C GLN A 733 -12.42 -4.16 0.58
N PHE A 734 -11.53 -3.45 -0.12
CA PHE A 734 -11.17 -3.78 -1.49
C PHE A 734 -10.71 -5.25 -1.63
N LEU A 735 -9.92 -5.73 -0.67
CA LEU A 735 -9.48 -7.12 -0.64
C LEU A 735 -10.62 -8.12 -0.37
N SER A 736 -11.68 -7.72 0.35
CA SER A 736 -12.87 -8.54 0.52
C SER A 736 -13.58 -8.79 -0.83
N VAL A 737 -13.63 -7.77 -1.68
CA VAL A 737 -14.22 -7.87 -3.03
C VAL A 737 -13.37 -8.76 -3.93
N ILE A 738 -12.04 -8.69 -3.82
CA ILE A 738 -11.13 -9.60 -4.54
C ILE A 738 -11.34 -11.05 -4.10
N GLY A 739 -11.48 -11.29 -2.80
CA GLY A 739 -11.82 -12.61 -2.27
C GLY A 739 -13.16 -13.13 -2.82
N LEU A 740 -14.17 -12.26 -2.94
CA LEU A 740 -15.44 -12.61 -3.57
C LEU A 740 -15.29 -12.95 -5.06
N LEU A 741 -14.46 -12.24 -5.83
CA LEU A 741 -14.20 -12.56 -7.23
C LEU A 741 -13.53 -13.94 -7.37
N ALA A 742 -12.54 -14.24 -6.54
CA ALA A 742 -11.91 -15.56 -6.50
C ALA A 742 -12.93 -16.67 -6.16
N LEU A 743 -13.84 -16.40 -5.23
CA LEU A 743 -14.88 -17.31 -4.78
C LEU A 743 -15.85 -17.67 -5.90
N ILE A 744 -16.15 -16.74 -6.82
CA ILE A 744 -17.04 -16.99 -7.97
C ILE A 744 -16.56 -18.20 -8.78
N GLY A 745 -15.26 -18.29 -9.05
CA GLY A 745 -14.68 -19.40 -9.80
C GLY A 745 -14.90 -20.76 -9.12
N ILE A 746 -14.69 -20.82 -7.80
CA ILE A 746 -14.83 -22.05 -7.02
C ILE A 746 -16.31 -22.48 -6.92
N VAL A 747 -17.21 -21.55 -6.65
CA VAL A 747 -18.65 -21.82 -6.53
C VAL A 747 -19.25 -22.30 -7.84
N VAL A 748 -18.81 -21.73 -8.98
CA VAL A 748 -19.21 -22.18 -10.32
C VAL A 748 -18.69 -23.59 -10.59
N ASN A 749 -17.48 -23.95 -10.18
CA ASN A 749 -16.90 -25.30 -10.31
C ASN A 749 -17.79 -26.36 -9.65
N ASP A 750 -18.11 -26.18 -8.36
CA ASP A 750 -18.93 -27.14 -7.62
C ASP A 750 -20.33 -27.31 -8.22
N SER A 751 -20.94 -26.21 -8.64
CA SER A 751 -22.25 -26.19 -9.27
C SER A 751 -22.25 -26.85 -10.65
N LEU A 752 -21.20 -26.61 -11.44
CA LEU A 752 -21.00 -27.19 -12.77
C LEU A 752 -20.95 -28.72 -12.69
N ILE A 753 -20.12 -29.25 -11.79
CA ILE A 753 -19.94 -30.71 -11.66
C ILE A 753 -21.21 -31.40 -11.20
N LEU A 754 -21.99 -30.76 -10.32
CA LEU A 754 -23.30 -31.29 -9.91
C LEU A 754 -24.31 -31.34 -11.09
N ILE A 755 -24.43 -30.25 -11.83
CA ILE A 755 -25.39 -30.14 -12.96
C ILE A 755 -24.97 -31.05 -14.12
N ASP A 756 -23.68 -31.17 -14.43
CA ASP A 756 -23.21 -32.11 -15.48
C ASP A 756 -23.59 -33.57 -15.15
N PHE A 757 -23.36 -33.99 -13.91
CA PHE A 757 -23.67 -35.34 -13.47
C PHE A 757 -25.19 -35.60 -13.47
N LEU A 758 -25.99 -34.63 -13.01
CA LEU A 758 -27.45 -34.69 -13.06
C LEU A 758 -27.94 -34.85 -14.50
N LYS A 759 -27.38 -34.11 -15.43
CA LYS A 759 -27.72 -34.16 -16.85
C LYS A 759 -27.39 -35.51 -17.48
N LYS A 760 -26.24 -36.11 -17.12
CA LYS A 760 -25.87 -37.46 -17.55
C LYS A 760 -26.90 -38.50 -17.09
N LEU A 761 -27.41 -38.40 -15.87
CA LEU A 761 -28.47 -39.29 -15.36
C LEU A 761 -29.81 -39.06 -16.09
N ARG A 762 -30.15 -37.85 -16.45
CA ARG A 762 -31.32 -37.50 -17.24
C ARG A 762 -31.25 -38.09 -18.66
N LEU A 763 -30.08 -37.98 -19.31
CA LEU A 763 -29.84 -38.59 -20.64
C LEU A 763 -29.87 -40.12 -20.57
N ALA A 764 -29.54 -40.74 -19.46
CA ALA A 764 -29.69 -42.17 -19.21
C ALA A 764 -31.12 -42.62 -18.91
N GLY A 765 -32.11 -41.69 -19.04
CA GLY A 765 -33.57 -42.02 -18.97
C GLY A 765 -34.16 -41.91 -17.56
N LYS A 766 -33.46 -41.44 -16.54
CA LYS A 766 -34.01 -41.28 -15.17
C LYS A 766 -35.00 -40.11 -15.10
N ASN A 767 -36.02 -40.30 -14.25
CA ASN A 767 -36.98 -39.23 -13.93
C ASN A 767 -36.24 -38.00 -13.31
N LYS A 768 -36.77 -36.78 -13.56
CA LYS A 768 -36.12 -35.52 -13.10
C LYS A 768 -35.86 -35.47 -11.59
N ILE A 769 -36.77 -35.94 -10.76
CA ILE A 769 -36.65 -35.96 -9.29
C ILE A 769 -35.63 -37.00 -8.85
N ASP A 770 -35.71 -38.23 -9.41
CA ASP A 770 -34.80 -39.31 -9.07
C ASP A 770 -33.38 -39.03 -9.55
N ALA A 771 -33.20 -38.47 -10.74
CA ALA A 771 -31.92 -38.04 -11.27
C ALA A 771 -31.27 -36.96 -10.35
N THR A 772 -32.08 -36.00 -9.89
CA THR A 772 -31.63 -34.93 -9.01
C THR A 772 -31.19 -35.48 -7.64
N LEU A 773 -32.01 -36.34 -7.03
CA LEU A 773 -31.69 -36.96 -5.74
C LEU A 773 -30.43 -37.83 -5.80
N GLU A 774 -30.25 -38.57 -6.90
CA GLU A 774 -29.08 -39.42 -7.09
C GLU A 774 -27.83 -38.59 -7.39
N ALA A 775 -27.95 -37.58 -8.24
CA ALA A 775 -26.84 -36.69 -8.54
C ALA A 775 -26.31 -36.00 -7.26
N CYS A 776 -27.20 -35.46 -6.45
CA CYS A 776 -26.84 -34.85 -5.17
C CYS A 776 -26.25 -35.86 -4.19
N HIS A 777 -26.79 -37.08 -4.13
CA HIS A 777 -26.26 -38.12 -3.25
C HIS A 777 -24.83 -38.52 -3.64
N VAL A 778 -24.55 -38.71 -4.93
CA VAL A 778 -23.21 -39.11 -5.42
C VAL A 778 -22.19 -37.98 -5.35
N ARG A 779 -22.62 -36.74 -5.63
CA ARG A 779 -21.72 -35.59 -5.71
C ARG A 779 -21.56 -34.83 -4.40
N ALA A 780 -22.42 -35.07 -3.38
CA ALA A 780 -22.31 -34.37 -2.09
C ALA A 780 -20.95 -34.58 -1.40
N ARG A 781 -20.43 -35.81 -1.40
CA ARG A 781 -19.15 -36.13 -0.77
C ARG A 781 -17.99 -35.39 -1.41
N PRO A 782 -17.75 -35.46 -2.76
CA PRO A 782 -16.71 -34.63 -3.40
C PRO A 782 -16.84 -33.14 -3.09
N ILE A 783 -18.06 -32.56 -3.26
CA ILE A 783 -18.30 -31.11 -3.08
C ILE A 783 -18.03 -30.67 -1.62
N ILE A 784 -18.47 -31.43 -0.63
CA ILE A 784 -18.17 -31.14 0.78
C ILE A 784 -16.67 -31.22 1.04
N LEU A 785 -16.00 -32.23 0.48
CA LEU A 785 -14.59 -32.44 0.67
C LEU A 785 -13.76 -31.30 0.05
N THR A 786 -14.02 -30.91 -1.20
CA THR A 786 -13.33 -29.79 -1.86
C THR A 786 -13.50 -28.49 -1.07
N SER A 787 -14.71 -28.22 -0.60
CA SER A 787 -14.96 -27.02 0.22
C SER A 787 -14.24 -27.02 1.56
N ILE A 788 -14.20 -28.16 2.24
CA ILE A 788 -13.48 -28.31 3.52
C ILE A 788 -11.96 -28.20 3.31
N THR A 789 -11.42 -28.87 2.28
CA THR A 789 -9.97 -28.81 1.98
C THR A 789 -9.52 -27.40 1.64
N THR A 790 -10.30 -26.69 0.81
CA THR A 790 -10.02 -25.30 0.44
C THR A 790 -10.13 -24.36 1.64
N PHE A 791 -11.18 -24.50 2.47
CA PHE A 791 -11.32 -23.74 3.70
C PHE A 791 -10.16 -23.96 4.68
N LEU A 792 -9.80 -25.22 4.91
CA LEU A 792 -8.70 -25.57 5.81
C LEU A 792 -7.34 -25.07 5.28
N GLY A 793 -7.15 -25.07 3.95
CA GLY A 793 -5.94 -24.54 3.31
C GLY A 793 -5.71 -23.06 3.61
N ILE A 794 -6.76 -22.25 3.66
CA ILE A 794 -6.68 -20.80 3.91
C ILE A 794 -6.99 -20.42 5.37
N SER A 795 -7.46 -21.37 6.20
CA SER A 795 -7.91 -21.12 7.58
C SER A 795 -6.83 -20.47 8.47
N PRO A 796 -5.52 -20.73 8.32
CA PRO A 796 -4.52 -20.06 9.13
C PRO A 796 -4.52 -18.53 8.94
N LEU A 797 -4.77 -18.04 7.73
CA LEU A 797 -4.91 -16.59 7.47
C LEU A 797 -6.23 -16.00 7.98
N ILE A 798 -7.26 -16.81 8.13
CA ILE A 798 -8.54 -16.38 8.70
C ILE A 798 -8.39 -16.20 10.21
N PHE A 799 -7.84 -17.19 10.90
CA PHE A 799 -7.86 -17.28 12.37
C PHE A 799 -6.60 -16.75 13.05
N PHE A 800 -5.43 -16.87 12.40
CA PHE A 800 -4.13 -16.69 13.07
C PHE A 800 -3.24 -15.62 12.42
N ALA A 801 -3.77 -14.80 11.50
CA ALA A 801 -3.03 -13.68 10.94
C ALA A 801 -2.74 -12.63 12.02
N THR A 802 -1.48 -12.19 12.11
CA THR A 802 -1.03 -11.22 13.12
C THR A 802 -0.37 -10.00 12.46
N GLY A 803 -0.38 -8.87 13.17
CA GLY A 803 0.29 -7.65 12.73
C GLY A 803 -0.11 -7.24 11.32
N GLN A 804 0.86 -6.99 10.46
CA GLN A 804 0.62 -6.51 9.10
C GLN A 804 0.01 -7.56 8.14
N THR A 805 0.04 -8.86 8.48
CA THR A 805 -0.59 -9.91 7.66
C THR A 805 -2.11 -9.90 7.79
N LYS A 806 -2.68 -9.30 8.85
CA LYS A 806 -4.12 -9.01 8.98
C LYS A 806 -4.68 -8.23 7.79
N PHE A 807 -3.82 -7.57 7.01
CA PHE A 807 -4.21 -6.91 5.77
C PHE A 807 -4.84 -7.87 4.74
N LEU A 808 -4.39 -9.13 4.68
CA LEU A 808 -4.93 -10.16 3.77
C LEU A 808 -6.14 -10.92 4.33
N SER A 809 -6.38 -10.86 5.65
CA SER A 809 -7.44 -11.61 6.32
C SER A 809 -8.84 -11.35 5.77
N PRO A 810 -9.27 -10.11 5.41
CA PRO A 810 -10.58 -9.88 4.84
C PRO A 810 -10.82 -10.63 3.52
N MET A 811 -9.77 -10.81 2.71
CA MET A 811 -9.82 -11.59 1.48
C MET A 811 -9.98 -13.09 1.79
N ALA A 812 -9.20 -13.60 2.76
CA ALA A 812 -9.28 -14.98 3.20
C ALA A 812 -10.65 -15.31 3.84
N VAL A 813 -11.20 -14.40 4.65
CA VAL A 813 -12.55 -14.52 5.24
C VAL A 813 -13.62 -14.55 4.16
N SER A 814 -13.54 -13.65 3.17
CA SER A 814 -14.47 -13.65 2.04
C SER A 814 -14.48 -14.99 1.32
N LEU A 815 -13.31 -15.50 0.99
CA LEU A 815 -13.14 -16.75 0.25
C LEU A 815 -13.58 -17.96 1.10
N GLY A 816 -13.12 -18.07 2.34
CA GLY A 816 -13.37 -19.23 3.19
C GLY A 816 -14.83 -19.33 3.65
N PHE A 817 -15.36 -18.29 4.28
CA PHE A 817 -16.75 -18.30 4.74
C PHE A 817 -17.75 -18.24 3.59
N GLY A 818 -17.42 -17.51 2.52
CA GLY A 818 -18.19 -17.51 1.31
C GLY A 818 -18.35 -18.91 0.71
N LEU A 819 -17.23 -19.68 0.67
CA LEU A 819 -17.22 -21.05 0.16
C LEU A 819 -18.06 -22.01 1.03
N LEU A 820 -17.88 -21.98 2.36
CA LEU A 820 -18.63 -22.86 3.26
C LEU A 820 -20.14 -22.64 3.12
N PHE A 821 -20.58 -21.40 3.13
CA PHE A 821 -22.00 -21.09 2.95
C PHE A 821 -22.53 -21.40 1.55
N ALA A 822 -21.74 -21.09 0.52
CA ALA A 822 -22.10 -21.46 -0.85
C ALA A 822 -22.29 -22.97 -1.00
N THR A 823 -21.43 -23.79 -0.44
CA THR A 823 -21.50 -25.25 -0.50
C THR A 823 -22.81 -25.78 0.10
N ILE A 824 -23.19 -25.28 1.29
CA ILE A 824 -24.46 -25.68 1.91
C ILE A 824 -25.63 -25.31 0.99
N LEU A 825 -25.62 -24.12 0.41
CA LEU A 825 -26.70 -23.64 -0.46
C LEU A 825 -26.70 -24.34 -1.83
N ILE A 826 -25.53 -24.66 -2.39
CA ILE A 826 -25.42 -25.46 -3.63
C ILE A 826 -26.05 -26.83 -3.44
N LEU A 827 -25.80 -27.49 -2.35
CA LEU A 827 -26.32 -28.84 -2.10
C LEU A 827 -27.83 -28.87 -1.82
N ILE A 828 -28.43 -27.76 -1.35
CA ILE A 828 -29.86 -27.68 -0.99
C ILE A 828 -30.68 -26.91 -2.01
N VAL A 829 -30.22 -25.70 -2.37
CA VAL A 829 -31.01 -24.73 -3.14
C VAL A 829 -30.83 -24.91 -4.65
N LEU A 830 -29.60 -25.20 -5.10
CA LEU A 830 -29.30 -25.36 -6.53
C LEU A 830 -30.16 -26.48 -7.17
N PRO A 831 -30.35 -27.69 -6.57
CA PRO A 831 -31.25 -28.72 -7.06
C PRO A 831 -32.71 -28.25 -7.16
N CYS A 832 -33.17 -27.45 -6.21
CA CYS A 832 -34.52 -26.87 -6.25
C CYS A 832 -34.67 -25.88 -7.41
N PHE A 833 -33.67 -25.00 -7.62
CA PHE A 833 -33.65 -24.07 -8.75
C PHE A 833 -33.60 -24.78 -10.10
N TYR A 834 -32.79 -25.82 -10.21
CA TYR A 834 -32.74 -26.63 -11.44
C TYR A 834 -34.12 -27.17 -11.81
N LEU A 835 -34.82 -27.76 -10.84
CA LEU A 835 -36.18 -28.31 -11.08
C LEU A 835 -37.21 -27.22 -11.40
N ILE A 836 -37.10 -26.03 -10.78
CA ILE A 836 -37.98 -24.89 -11.10
C ILE A 836 -37.75 -24.42 -12.55
N ILE A 837 -36.50 -24.31 -12.99
CA ILE A 837 -36.16 -23.91 -14.35
C ILE A 837 -36.58 -25.00 -15.37
N ASP A 838 -36.43 -26.28 -15.00
CA ASP A 838 -36.90 -27.39 -15.89
C ASP A 838 -38.42 -27.37 -16.02
N ASP A 839 -39.16 -27.10 -14.92
CA ASP A 839 -40.63 -26.92 -14.97
C ASP A 839 -41.05 -25.74 -15.87
N LEU A 840 -40.35 -24.60 -15.75
CA LEU A 840 -40.57 -23.42 -16.60
C LEU A 840 -40.29 -23.72 -18.10
N LYS A 841 -39.21 -24.44 -18.36
CA LYS A 841 -38.83 -24.87 -19.72
C LYS A 841 -39.90 -25.76 -20.32
N GLU A 842 -40.41 -26.73 -19.57
CA GLU A 842 -41.52 -27.60 -20.04
C GLU A 842 -42.79 -26.80 -20.35
N GLN A 843 -43.11 -25.80 -19.51
CA GLN A 843 -44.24 -24.89 -19.74
C GLN A 843 -44.08 -24.04 -21.01
N ILE A 844 -42.88 -23.48 -21.22
CA ILE A 844 -42.58 -22.68 -22.42
C ILE A 844 -42.67 -23.53 -23.68
N ILE A 845 -42.07 -24.72 -23.67
CA ILE A 845 -42.16 -25.66 -24.82
C ILE A 845 -43.60 -26.07 -25.11
N LYS A 846 -44.39 -26.35 -24.08
CA LYS A 846 -45.82 -26.63 -24.24
C LYS A 846 -46.59 -25.46 -24.87
N LYS A 847 -46.36 -24.25 -24.41
CA LYS A 847 -46.99 -23.03 -24.97
C LYS A 847 -46.54 -22.77 -26.41
N ILE A 848 -45.30 -23.05 -26.77
CA ILE A 848 -44.82 -22.92 -28.16
C ILE A 848 -45.45 -24.00 -29.06
N LYS A 849 -45.51 -25.27 -28.59
CA LYS A 849 -46.16 -26.34 -29.34
C LYS A 849 -47.68 -26.17 -29.50
N ILE A 850 -48.34 -25.37 -28.65
CA ILE A 850 -49.78 -25.04 -28.80
C ILE A 850 -50.00 -23.85 -29.78
N LYS A 851 -48.92 -23.07 -30.05
CA LYS A 851 -49.01 -21.93 -30.98
C LYS A 851 -48.57 -22.25 -32.42
N PHE A 852 -47.95 -23.40 -32.64
CA PHE A 852 -47.68 -24.00 -33.97
C PHE A 852 -48.51 -25.29 -34.14
#